data_85bba177d2ab738f1849d763198067b2
#
_entry.id   85bba177d2ab738f1849d763198067b2
#
_cell.length_a   1.000
_cell.length_b   1.000
_cell.length_c   1.000
_cell.angle_alpha   90.00
_cell.angle_beta   90.00
_cell.angle_gamma   90.00
#
_symmetry.space_group_name_H-M   'P 1'
#
loop_
_entity.id
_entity.type
_entity.pdbx_description
1 polymer ?
#
loop_
_entity_poly.entity_id
_entity_poly.type
_entity_poly.pdbx_seq_one_letter_code
_entity_poly.pdbx_strand_id
1 'polypeptide(L)'
;MQLPALPRVRTHPDAVPTNMAPRRESSMKTPLLLALALTAPVALLARADSGTSVAGATAEQATTSKLVYGLLSNSRYAYRPVALDDALSADILKRYLESLDGSKMFFTAQDIAGFDPYKTTLDDDIKSGDSAPAQAIFALYKQRVDQRSAYARSLLKQDIFHFDGNDRWYYDREKSPWASSQELDTLWKQSVMNDWLRLKLAGQAPDQIRKTLDKRYANLAKSAADLNGEDAFQSFLNAYTNAIDPHTDYFNPRTAERFNQQMSLSLEGIGAVLQKQDDVVVVREIVPGGPAALSKKLQPGDRIVAVGQGSSGPMEDVIGWRIDDVVEKIKGAKGTQVRLDIIPPQAGLDSKPNLLQLTRARIRLEEQAAKSKLIDLPAAGGVPAHRIGVIELPAFYQDFEGRRDQNGDYASATRDVARLLAQFKTENVDGVVIDLRNNGGGSLDEAVNLTGLFIDKGPVVQVRESSGRVSVDGDDNAGVAWDGPLAVLVNRGSASASEIFAGAIKDYGRGLIIGENTFGKGTVQNLVDLDRWPANDGSQYGQVKLTIAQFFLPGGSSTQNKGVAPDIAFPVTVDASEFGESTYDNALPWTRIASAPHVQYGNFSAIVPQLEQRHEARVAHDPEYQWWAEDVAQFRAEQDKKYISLNEAERRAERDRDDAKRKQREAERKQLGLAADPLAADDADDGLQASERDIAKDAAREKAAENRPDPLLRESAAILGDAMSLLVGNQQLTAQVLPESHSPLHWAGVE
;
A
#
# COMPACT_ATOMS: atom_id res chain seq x y z
N MET A 1 16.88 -12.47 -10.91
CA MET A 1 17.77 -12.02 -12.00
C MET A 1 19.03 -11.45 -11.38
N GLN A 2 20.15 -12.15 -11.50
CA GLN A 2 21.43 -11.53 -11.18
C GLN A 2 21.73 -10.56 -12.32
N LEU A 3 21.62 -9.27 -12.06
CA LEU A 3 22.23 -8.29 -12.95
C LEU A 3 23.71 -8.66 -13.10
N PRO A 4 24.28 -8.66 -14.30
CA PRO A 4 25.69 -8.92 -14.48
C PRO A 4 26.49 -7.98 -13.61
N ALA A 5 27.47 -8.53 -12.89
CA ALA A 5 28.37 -7.79 -12.03
C ALA A 5 28.93 -6.59 -12.81
N LEU A 6 28.81 -5.39 -12.25
CA LEU A 6 29.40 -4.19 -12.78
C LEU A 6 30.89 -4.45 -13.07
N PRO A 7 31.42 -4.07 -14.22
CA PRO A 7 32.82 -4.27 -14.55
C PRO A 7 33.67 -3.51 -13.51
N ARG A 8 34.53 -4.23 -12.81
CA ARG A 8 35.58 -3.67 -11.96
C ARG A 8 36.44 -2.74 -12.83
N VAL A 9 36.41 -1.47 -12.53
CA VAL A 9 37.39 -0.52 -13.05
C VAL A 9 38.76 -0.94 -12.52
N ARG A 10 39.60 -1.49 -13.38
CA ARG A 10 41.03 -1.69 -13.11
C ARG A 10 41.68 -0.29 -13.09
N THR A 11 42.11 0.13 -11.93
CA THR A 11 43.08 1.21 -11.81
C THR A 11 44.45 0.67 -12.22
N HIS A 12 45.02 1.24 -13.28
CA HIS A 12 46.45 1.18 -13.51
C HIS A 12 47.07 2.51 -13.07
N PRO A 13 48.17 2.44 -12.31
CA PRO A 13 48.97 3.63 -11.96
C PRO A 13 49.93 3.92 -13.08
N ASP A 14 50.11 5.18 -13.45
CA ASP A 14 51.42 5.80 -13.74
C ASP A 14 51.29 7.17 -14.32
N ALA A 15 52.18 7.99 -13.80
CA ALA A 15 52.83 9.19 -14.32
C ALA A 15 52.32 10.54 -13.81
N VAL A 16 53.03 10.98 -12.77
CA VAL A 16 53.29 12.38 -12.43
C VAL A 16 54.34 12.95 -13.42
N PRO A 17 54.28 14.24 -13.82
CA PRO A 17 55.36 15.09 -13.43
C PRO A 17 54.96 16.46 -12.83
N THR A 18 55.70 16.71 -11.80
CA THR A 18 56.04 17.93 -11.07
C THR A 18 56.29 19.22 -11.86
N ASN A 19 56.01 20.31 -11.15
CA ASN A 19 56.65 21.63 -11.13
C ASN A 19 55.69 22.78 -11.47
N MET A 20 55.61 23.87 -10.81
CA MET A 20 56.39 24.64 -9.87
C MET A 20 55.49 25.72 -9.23
N ALA A 21 55.65 25.96 -7.95
CA ALA A 21 55.31 27.21 -7.27
C ALA A 21 56.55 28.19 -7.38
N PRO A 22 56.62 29.39 -6.82
CA PRO A 22 55.74 30.19 -5.97
C PRO A 22 55.83 31.71 -6.20
N ARG A 23 55.28 32.51 -5.22
CA ARG A 23 55.55 33.91 -4.85
C ARG A 23 54.45 34.92 -5.26
N ARG A 24 54.08 35.94 -4.49
CA ARG A 24 54.42 36.46 -3.15
C ARG A 24 53.37 37.51 -2.76
N GLU A 25 53.09 37.57 -1.48
CA GLU A 25 52.77 38.70 -0.60
C GLU A 25 52.75 40.17 -1.12
N SER A 26 51.75 40.90 -0.60
CA SER A 26 51.92 42.19 0.16
C SER A 26 50.51 42.75 0.46
N SER A 27 50.07 42.82 1.65
CA SER A 27 50.27 43.72 2.79
C SER A 27 49.60 45.10 2.64
N MET A 28 48.67 45.31 3.58
CA MET A 28 48.38 46.55 4.34
C MET A 28 47.76 47.79 3.64
N LYS A 29 46.61 48.24 4.11
CA LYS A 29 46.40 49.33 5.06
C LYS A 29 44.93 49.77 5.14
N THR A 30 44.38 49.73 6.34
CA THR A 30 43.24 50.56 6.79
C THR A 30 43.62 52.05 6.81
N PRO A 31 42.67 52.99 6.69
CA PRO A 31 42.32 53.77 7.87
C PRO A 31 40.81 54.03 8.08
N LEU A 32 40.51 54.13 9.30
CA LEU A 32 39.51 54.73 10.16
C LEU A 32 39.01 56.11 9.74
N LEU A 33 37.75 56.45 10.07
CA LEU A 33 37.10 57.68 10.47
C LEU A 33 35.74 57.85 9.73
N LEU A 34 34.64 58.26 10.24
CA LEU A 34 34.15 58.91 11.45
C LEU A 34 32.60 58.86 11.43
N ALA A 35 31.98 58.78 12.55
CA ALA A 35 30.54 58.76 12.80
C ALA A 35 29.81 60.04 12.36
N LEU A 36 28.54 59.89 11.96
CA LEU A 36 27.52 60.90 12.23
C LEU A 36 26.18 60.21 12.51
N ALA A 37 25.67 60.47 13.71
CA ALA A 37 24.39 60.00 14.21
C ALA A 37 23.23 60.77 13.58
N LEU A 38 22.18 60.04 13.14
CA LEU A 38 20.85 60.60 12.97
C LEU A 38 19.84 59.63 13.59
N THR A 39 19.25 60.08 14.68
CA THR A 39 18.20 59.42 15.43
C THR A 39 16.87 59.49 14.72
N ALA A 40 16.26 58.35 14.44
CA ALA A 40 14.84 58.23 14.19
C ALA A 40 14.27 57.05 15.07
N PRO A 41 13.09 57.17 15.60
CA PRO A 41 12.59 56.21 16.61
C PRO A 41 12.23 54.86 15.98
N VAL A 42 12.91 53.82 16.40
CA VAL A 42 12.55 52.43 16.12
C VAL A 42 11.42 52.08 17.06
N ALA A 43 10.24 51.86 16.47
CA ALA A 43 9.14 51.18 17.19
C ALA A 43 9.60 49.78 17.52
N LEU A 44 9.77 49.47 18.80
CA LEU A 44 9.96 48.12 19.35
C LEU A 44 8.70 47.33 19.10
N LEU A 45 8.67 46.55 18.00
CA LEU A 45 7.79 45.37 17.95
C LEU A 45 8.51 44.30 18.76
N ALA A 46 7.98 44.05 19.94
CA ALA A 46 8.37 42.92 20.77
C ALA A 46 8.08 41.65 19.99
N ARG A 47 9.11 41.05 19.42
CA ARG A 47 9.12 39.66 18.98
C ARG A 47 9.11 38.82 20.26
N ALA A 48 7.99 38.16 20.51
CA ALA A 48 7.96 37.03 21.44
C ALA A 48 8.82 35.93 20.83
N ASP A 49 10.06 35.85 21.29
CA ASP A 49 10.98 34.75 21.01
C ASP A 49 10.50 33.53 21.79
N SER A 50 9.61 32.75 21.19
CA SER A 50 9.47 31.34 21.55
C SER A 50 10.41 30.57 20.61
N GLY A 51 11.70 30.58 20.97
CA GLY A 51 12.74 29.89 20.22
C GLY A 51 12.61 28.38 20.35
N THR A 52 11.83 27.78 19.45
CA THR A 52 12.14 26.43 18.98
C THR A 52 13.11 26.63 17.79
N SER A 53 14.40 26.43 18.04
CA SER A 53 15.36 26.30 16.95
C SER A 53 14.91 25.14 16.09
N VAL A 54 14.49 25.41 14.85
CA VAL A 54 14.31 24.39 13.83
C VAL A 54 15.70 23.75 13.65
N ALA A 55 15.85 22.51 14.10
CA ALA A 55 17.11 21.78 13.95
C ALA A 55 17.32 21.61 12.43
N GLY A 56 18.46 22.08 11.92
CA GLY A 56 18.87 21.84 10.55
C GLY A 56 19.04 20.36 10.26
N ALA A 57 19.27 20.01 8.98
CA ALA A 57 19.53 18.63 8.56
C ALA A 57 20.66 18.01 9.40
N THR A 58 20.50 16.75 9.80
CA THR A 58 21.62 15.98 10.35
C THR A 58 22.66 15.72 9.26
N ALA A 59 23.90 15.40 9.64
CA ALA A 59 24.93 15.04 8.67
C ALA A 59 24.53 13.83 7.81
N GLU A 60 23.81 12.88 8.41
CA GLU A 60 23.26 11.70 7.73
C GLU A 60 22.20 12.11 6.70
N GLN A 61 21.24 12.94 7.06
CA GLN A 61 20.21 13.45 6.16
C GLN A 61 20.80 14.24 5.00
N ALA A 62 21.78 15.08 5.27
CA ALA A 62 22.50 15.84 4.22
C ALA A 62 23.24 14.91 3.25
N THR A 63 23.84 13.84 3.74
CA THR A 63 24.51 12.82 2.92
C THR A 63 23.49 12.05 2.09
N THR A 64 22.40 11.58 2.71
CA THR A 64 21.30 10.89 2.04
C THR A 64 20.72 11.70 0.89
N SER A 65 20.43 12.99 1.11
CA SER A 65 19.90 13.88 0.08
C SER A 65 20.81 13.94 -1.15
N LYS A 66 22.13 14.09 -0.94
CA LYS A 66 23.13 14.11 -2.02
C LYS A 66 23.26 12.78 -2.75
N LEU A 67 23.14 11.65 -2.03
CA LEU A 67 23.16 10.32 -2.64
C LEU A 67 21.93 10.11 -3.52
N VAL A 68 20.74 10.47 -3.02
CA VAL A 68 19.49 10.38 -3.79
C VAL A 68 19.54 11.28 -5.03
N TYR A 69 20.01 12.55 -4.89
CA TYR A 69 20.24 13.44 -6.01
C TYR A 69 21.20 12.83 -7.05
N GLY A 70 22.32 12.28 -6.58
CA GLY A 70 23.30 11.61 -7.44
C GLY A 70 22.71 10.44 -8.23
N LEU A 71 21.84 9.65 -7.60
CA LEU A 71 21.16 8.53 -8.25
C LEU A 71 20.12 8.97 -9.29
N LEU A 72 19.32 9.97 -8.98
CA LEU A 72 18.16 10.33 -9.79
C LEU A 72 18.50 11.28 -10.94
N SER A 73 19.37 12.26 -10.71
CA SER A 73 19.63 13.33 -11.68
C SER A 73 20.99 13.23 -12.38
N ASN A 74 21.98 12.58 -11.76
CA ASN A 74 23.34 12.50 -12.28
C ASN A 74 23.79 11.10 -12.70
N SER A 75 22.96 10.08 -12.52
CA SER A 75 23.34 8.72 -12.86
C SER A 75 22.59 8.18 -14.08
N ARG A 76 23.18 7.18 -14.70
CA ARG A 76 22.55 6.37 -15.74
C ARG A 76 21.66 5.23 -15.17
N TYR A 77 21.45 5.21 -13.85
CA TYR A 77 20.65 4.14 -13.22
C TYR A 77 19.16 4.41 -13.31
N ALA A 78 18.75 5.68 -13.21
CA ALA A 78 17.34 6.06 -13.37
C ALA A 78 16.87 5.81 -14.81
N TYR A 79 15.67 5.24 -14.96
CA TYR A 79 15.05 5.03 -16.27
C TYR A 79 14.86 6.35 -17.02
N ARG A 80 14.42 7.39 -16.32
CA ARG A 80 14.23 8.75 -16.83
C ARG A 80 14.98 9.73 -15.92
N PRO A 81 16.26 10.02 -16.21
CA PRO A 81 16.96 11.07 -15.49
C PRO A 81 16.28 12.42 -15.76
N VAL A 82 15.93 13.14 -14.70
CA VAL A 82 15.32 14.47 -14.76
C VAL A 82 16.29 15.44 -14.10
N ALA A 83 16.56 16.58 -14.76
CA ALA A 83 17.36 17.62 -14.17
C ALA A 83 16.65 18.17 -12.92
N LEU A 84 17.39 18.32 -11.84
CA LEU A 84 16.90 18.97 -10.64
C LEU A 84 17.15 20.46 -10.79
N ASP A 85 16.11 21.22 -11.15
CA ASP A 85 16.10 22.64 -11.45
C ASP A 85 14.87 23.33 -10.84
N ASP A 86 14.73 24.64 -11.06
CA ASP A 86 13.62 25.46 -10.55
C ASP A 86 12.23 24.90 -10.95
N ALA A 87 12.10 24.31 -12.14
CA ALA A 87 10.85 23.77 -12.61
C ALA A 87 10.45 22.53 -11.78
N LEU A 88 11.43 21.63 -11.52
CA LEU A 88 11.21 20.47 -10.67
C LEU A 88 11.05 20.88 -9.20
N SER A 89 11.74 21.94 -8.75
CA SER A 89 11.59 22.52 -7.41
C SER A 89 10.14 22.91 -7.12
N ALA A 90 9.46 23.53 -8.08
CA ALA A 90 8.04 23.89 -7.93
C ALA A 90 7.12 22.66 -7.81
N ASP A 91 7.40 21.58 -8.55
CA ASP A 91 6.64 20.33 -8.45
C ASP A 91 6.92 19.58 -7.12
N ILE A 92 8.18 19.62 -6.66
CA ILE A 92 8.56 19.09 -5.33
C ILE A 92 7.79 19.81 -4.23
N LEU A 93 7.73 21.14 -4.25
CA LEU A 93 6.96 21.89 -3.27
C LEU A 93 5.49 21.51 -3.28
N LYS A 94 4.87 21.43 -4.46
CA LYS A 94 3.47 21.00 -4.61
C LYS A 94 3.25 19.64 -3.96
N ARG A 95 4.05 18.62 -4.33
CA ARG A 95 3.93 17.26 -3.81
C ARG A 95 4.18 17.18 -2.31
N TYR A 96 5.13 17.95 -1.80
CA TYR A 96 5.41 18.02 -0.37
C TYR A 96 4.23 18.58 0.41
N LEU A 97 3.62 19.67 -0.06
CA LEU A 97 2.44 20.25 0.57
C LEU A 97 1.23 19.30 0.50
N GLU A 98 1.03 18.65 -0.63
CA GLU A 98 -0.04 17.64 -0.81
C GLU A 98 0.19 16.39 0.06
N SER A 99 1.43 15.97 0.28
CA SER A 99 1.74 14.86 1.19
C SER A 99 1.44 15.17 2.66
N LEU A 100 1.56 16.43 3.06
CA LEU A 100 1.25 16.88 4.41
C LEU A 100 -0.25 17.16 4.60
N ASP A 101 -0.88 17.80 3.64
CA ASP A 101 -2.28 18.27 3.71
C ASP A 101 -3.03 18.06 2.39
N GLY A 102 -3.13 16.81 1.93
CA GLY A 102 -3.81 16.46 0.67
C GLY A 102 -5.28 16.86 0.64
N SER A 103 -5.96 16.82 1.78
CA SER A 103 -7.35 17.27 1.93
C SER A 103 -7.50 18.80 2.04
N LYS A 104 -6.41 19.55 2.13
CA LYS A 104 -6.37 21.01 2.26
C LYS A 104 -7.22 21.54 3.40
N MET A 105 -7.07 20.92 4.57
CA MET A 105 -7.83 21.20 5.79
C MET A 105 -7.02 21.93 6.87
N PHE A 106 -5.70 22.06 6.71
CA PHE A 106 -4.82 22.64 7.71
C PHE A 106 -4.15 23.93 7.25
N PHE A 107 -3.43 23.91 6.12
CA PHE A 107 -2.80 25.12 5.59
C PHE A 107 -3.82 26.11 5.05
N THR A 108 -3.57 27.41 5.32
CA THR A 108 -4.34 28.48 4.71
C THR A 108 -3.72 28.88 3.35
N ALA A 109 -4.52 29.53 2.50
CA ALA A 109 -4.00 30.14 1.26
C ALA A 109 -2.86 31.14 1.52
N GLN A 110 -2.85 31.81 2.68
CA GLN A 110 -1.77 32.70 3.08
C GLN A 110 -0.48 31.93 3.43
N ASP A 111 -0.59 30.77 4.07
CA ASP A 111 0.57 29.91 4.33
C ASP A 111 1.21 29.47 3.02
N ILE A 112 0.39 29.01 2.08
CA ILE A 112 0.84 28.58 0.75
C ILE A 112 1.53 29.71 0.00
N ALA A 113 0.97 30.92 0.01
CA ALA A 113 1.62 32.09 -0.58
C ALA A 113 2.96 32.44 0.12
N GLY A 114 3.08 32.16 1.41
CA GLY A 114 4.32 32.30 2.17
C GLY A 114 5.43 31.34 1.73
N PHE A 115 5.08 30.22 1.11
CA PHE A 115 6.03 29.22 0.59
C PHE A 115 6.47 29.48 -0.86
N ASP A 116 5.93 30.49 -1.54
CA ASP A 116 6.29 30.83 -2.93
C ASP A 116 7.80 30.97 -3.20
N PRO A 117 8.63 31.53 -2.28
CA PRO A 117 10.07 31.56 -2.48
C PRO A 117 10.72 30.18 -2.65
N TYR A 118 10.15 29.14 -2.05
CA TYR A 118 10.70 27.78 -2.12
C TYR A 118 10.45 27.10 -3.49
N LYS A 119 9.60 27.65 -4.35
CA LYS A 119 9.38 27.13 -5.70
C LYS A 119 10.64 27.09 -6.58
N THR A 120 11.64 27.86 -6.25
CA THR A 120 12.88 27.97 -7.03
C THR A 120 14.14 27.74 -6.19
N THR A 121 14.04 27.12 -5.02
CA THR A 121 15.20 26.90 -4.13
C THR A 121 15.31 25.50 -3.58
N LEU A 122 14.20 24.70 -3.58
CA LEU A 122 14.25 23.34 -3.02
C LEU A 122 15.21 22.41 -3.78
N ASP A 123 15.42 22.65 -5.06
CA ASP A 123 16.42 21.93 -5.85
C ASP A 123 17.84 22.16 -5.34
N ASP A 124 18.20 23.41 -5.01
CA ASP A 124 19.50 23.77 -4.43
C ASP A 124 19.65 23.25 -3.00
N ASP A 125 18.56 23.24 -2.22
CA ASP A 125 18.52 22.67 -0.88
C ASP A 125 18.79 21.16 -0.92
N ILE A 126 18.17 20.42 -1.84
CA ILE A 126 18.40 18.98 -2.03
C ILE A 126 19.85 18.72 -2.46
N LYS A 127 20.41 19.51 -3.41
CA LYS A 127 21.79 19.37 -3.88
C LYS A 127 22.81 19.67 -2.78
N SER A 128 22.53 20.65 -1.93
CA SER A 128 23.41 21.00 -0.79
C SER A 128 23.24 20.06 0.40
N GLY A 129 22.08 19.39 0.50
CA GLY A 129 21.67 18.57 1.64
C GLY A 129 21.06 19.39 2.78
N ASP A 130 20.55 20.58 2.48
CA ASP A 130 19.80 21.38 3.44
C ASP A 130 18.32 20.96 3.47
N SER A 131 17.78 20.69 4.63
CA SER A 131 16.36 20.39 4.82
C SER A 131 15.62 21.47 5.63
N ALA A 132 16.28 22.59 5.95
CA ALA A 132 15.70 23.62 6.80
C ALA A 132 14.37 24.19 6.25
N PRO A 133 14.20 24.47 4.94
CA PRO A 133 12.91 24.89 4.39
C PRO A 133 11.80 23.85 4.58
N ALA A 134 12.11 22.59 4.32
CA ALA A 134 11.15 21.49 4.52
C ALA A 134 10.75 21.34 6.00
N GLN A 135 11.72 21.43 6.92
CA GLN A 135 11.47 21.40 8.37
C GLN A 135 10.61 22.60 8.82
N ALA A 136 10.80 23.78 8.23
CA ALA A 136 9.99 24.96 8.53
C ALA A 136 8.53 24.79 8.08
N ILE A 137 8.31 24.28 6.87
CA ILE A 137 6.96 23.94 6.37
C ILE A 137 6.30 22.91 7.28
N PHE A 138 7.03 21.86 7.66
CA PHE A 138 6.54 20.80 8.54
C PHE A 138 6.19 21.30 9.95
N ALA A 139 7.02 22.19 10.52
CA ALA A 139 6.72 22.80 11.81
C ALA A 139 5.43 23.65 11.75
N LEU A 140 5.22 24.38 10.65
CA LEU A 140 3.98 25.13 10.45
C LEU A 140 2.78 24.17 10.29
N TYR A 141 2.93 23.07 9.57
CA TYR A 141 1.90 22.02 9.46
C TYR A 141 1.46 21.54 10.85
N LYS A 142 2.40 21.13 11.70
CA LYS A 142 2.12 20.69 13.08
C LYS A 142 1.36 21.77 13.88
N GLN A 143 1.79 23.01 13.75
CA GLN A 143 1.12 24.15 14.39
C GLN A 143 -0.32 24.31 13.87
N ARG A 144 -0.55 24.15 12.58
CA ARG A 144 -1.90 24.24 12.00
C ARG A 144 -2.79 23.08 12.46
N VAL A 145 -2.27 21.86 12.53
CA VAL A 145 -3.00 20.71 13.08
C VAL A 145 -3.43 20.97 14.52
N ASP A 146 -2.54 21.49 15.37
CA ASP A 146 -2.85 21.84 16.76
C ASP A 146 -3.95 22.92 16.83
N GLN A 147 -3.81 24.01 16.05
CA GLN A 147 -4.79 25.08 15.99
C GLN A 147 -6.17 24.60 15.55
N ARG A 148 -6.24 23.74 14.51
CA ARG A 148 -7.50 23.20 13.99
C ARG A 148 -8.13 22.22 14.96
N SER A 149 -7.34 21.40 15.63
CA SER A 149 -7.78 20.50 16.68
C SER A 149 -8.34 21.27 17.89
N ALA A 150 -7.66 22.33 18.32
CA ALA A 150 -8.14 23.21 19.37
C ALA A 150 -9.45 23.92 18.99
N TYR A 151 -9.56 24.38 17.73
CA TYR A 151 -10.79 24.98 17.22
C TYR A 151 -11.94 23.97 17.22
N ALA A 152 -11.75 22.77 16.68
CA ALA A 152 -12.77 21.71 16.70
C ALA A 152 -13.26 21.41 18.13
N ARG A 153 -12.33 21.27 19.09
CA ARG A 153 -12.65 21.06 20.51
C ARG A 153 -13.39 22.24 21.13
N SER A 154 -13.12 23.48 20.67
CA SER A 154 -13.85 24.66 21.14
C SER A 154 -15.31 24.66 20.67
N LEU A 155 -15.60 24.16 19.47
CA LEU A 155 -16.97 24.02 18.95
C LEU A 155 -17.81 23.05 19.79
N LEU A 156 -17.20 21.98 20.31
CA LEU A 156 -17.90 20.99 21.15
C LEU A 156 -18.43 21.55 22.47
N LYS A 157 -17.89 22.67 22.95
CA LYS A 157 -18.31 23.35 24.19
C LYS A 157 -19.50 24.27 23.97
N GLN A 158 -19.93 24.45 22.73
CA GLN A 158 -21.00 25.36 22.34
C GLN A 158 -22.24 24.56 21.88
N ASP A 159 -23.40 25.15 22.04
CA ASP A 159 -24.66 24.55 21.55
C ASP A 159 -25.03 25.19 20.19
N ILE A 160 -24.21 24.91 19.20
CA ILE A 160 -24.26 25.54 17.86
C ILE A 160 -24.62 24.59 16.74
N PHE A 161 -24.78 23.31 17.04
CA PHE A 161 -25.00 22.30 15.99
C PHE A 161 -26.51 22.11 15.76
N HIS A 162 -27.00 22.62 14.64
CA HIS A 162 -28.35 22.43 14.16
C HIS A 162 -28.30 21.55 12.91
N PHE A 163 -29.17 20.54 12.84
CA PHE A 163 -29.15 19.52 11.80
C PHE A 163 -30.45 19.50 10.97
N ASP A 164 -31.16 20.61 10.96
CA ASP A 164 -32.43 20.82 10.24
C ASP A 164 -32.27 21.66 8.95
N GLY A 165 -31.05 22.18 8.71
CA GLY A 165 -30.70 22.96 7.53
C GLY A 165 -30.37 22.11 6.29
N ASN A 166 -29.96 22.79 5.21
CA ASN A 166 -29.53 22.17 3.97
C ASN A 166 -28.01 22.17 3.80
N ASP A 167 -27.28 22.25 4.89
CA ASP A 167 -25.83 22.27 4.86
C ASP A 167 -25.27 20.95 4.30
N ARG A 168 -24.16 21.07 3.57
CA ARG A 168 -23.45 19.95 2.95
C ARG A 168 -21.99 20.06 3.31
N TRP A 169 -21.37 18.93 3.63
CA TRP A 169 -19.93 18.82 3.82
C TRP A 169 -19.28 18.16 2.60
N TYR A 170 -18.47 18.94 1.88
CA TYR A 170 -17.69 18.47 0.74
C TYR A 170 -16.37 17.92 1.22
N TYR A 171 -16.24 16.61 1.26
CA TYR A 171 -15.05 15.91 1.80
C TYR A 171 -13.93 15.74 0.76
N ASP A 172 -14.25 15.63 -0.53
CA ASP A 172 -13.28 15.55 -1.62
C ASP A 172 -12.77 16.95 -1.96
N ARG A 173 -11.62 17.29 -1.38
CA ARG A 173 -11.02 18.62 -1.51
C ARG A 173 -9.68 18.61 -2.23
N GLU A 174 -9.18 17.46 -2.69
CA GLU A 174 -7.87 17.33 -3.33
C GLU A 174 -7.67 18.32 -4.48
N LYS A 175 -8.67 18.46 -5.34
CA LYS A 175 -8.66 19.39 -6.48
C LYS A 175 -9.18 20.80 -6.14
N SER A 176 -9.57 21.06 -4.89
CA SER A 176 -10.06 22.36 -4.45
C SER A 176 -8.91 23.36 -4.27
N PRO A 177 -9.13 24.69 -4.40
CA PRO A 177 -8.13 25.67 -4.01
C PRO A 177 -7.87 25.63 -2.50
N TRP A 178 -6.70 26.09 -2.09
CA TRP A 178 -6.41 26.33 -0.68
C TRP A 178 -7.32 27.40 -0.11
N ALA A 179 -7.90 27.12 1.03
CA ALA A 179 -8.91 27.99 1.64
C ALA A 179 -8.27 29.12 2.50
N SER A 180 -8.98 30.24 2.63
CA SER A 180 -8.66 31.23 3.64
C SER A 180 -8.91 30.70 5.06
N SER A 181 -8.42 31.40 6.09
CA SER A 181 -8.64 30.98 7.48
C SER A 181 -10.14 30.92 7.83
N GLN A 182 -10.94 31.85 7.33
CA GLN A 182 -12.40 31.89 7.59
C GLN A 182 -13.13 30.74 6.88
N GLU A 183 -12.73 30.41 5.65
CA GLU A 183 -13.29 29.26 4.94
C GLU A 183 -12.92 27.95 5.63
N LEU A 184 -11.67 27.82 6.12
CA LEU A 184 -11.26 26.67 6.92
C LEU A 184 -12.08 26.53 8.20
N ASP A 185 -12.41 27.62 8.89
CA ASP A 185 -13.27 27.58 10.08
C ASP A 185 -14.65 26.99 9.73
N THR A 186 -15.20 27.39 8.58
CA THR A 186 -16.47 26.84 8.07
C THR A 186 -16.36 25.35 7.74
N LEU A 187 -15.30 24.94 7.03
CA LEU A 187 -15.04 23.55 6.68
C LEU A 187 -14.85 22.67 7.92
N TRP A 188 -14.09 23.13 8.89
CA TRP A 188 -13.90 22.41 10.14
C TRP A 188 -15.19 22.31 10.95
N LYS A 189 -16.01 23.36 10.99
CA LYS A 189 -17.34 23.29 11.61
C LYS A 189 -18.21 22.22 10.94
N GLN A 190 -18.24 22.16 9.61
CA GLN A 190 -18.99 21.14 8.86
C GLN A 190 -18.46 19.73 9.10
N SER A 191 -17.14 19.55 9.18
CA SER A 191 -16.51 18.27 9.52
C SER A 191 -16.89 17.80 10.92
N VAL A 192 -16.81 18.69 11.91
CA VAL A 192 -17.24 18.40 13.31
C VAL A 192 -18.73 18.08 13.38
N MET A 193 -19.56 18.81 12.62
CA MET A 193 -21.01 18.53 12.53
C MET A 193 -21.25 17.12 11.95
N ASN A 194 -20.53 16.73 10.90
CA ASN A 194 -20.64 15.38 10.34
C ASN A 194 -20.25 14.31 11.36
N ASP A 195 -19.13 14.48 12.05
CA ASP A 195 -18.67 13.55 13.09
C ASP A 195 -19.69 13.44 14.24
N TRP A 196 -20.25 14.56 14.66
CA TRP A 196 -21.30 14.60 15.67
C TRP A 196 -22.55 13.84 15.21
N LEU A 197 -23.01 14.14 13.97
CA LEU A 197 -24.20 13.52 13.42
C LEU A 197 -24.08 12.01 13.26
N ARG A 198 -22.91 11.52 12.84
CA ARG A 198 -22.63 10.08 12.76
C ARG A 198 -22.81 9.38 14.10
N LEU A 199 -22.21 9.91 15.16
CA LEU A 199 -22.32 9.36 16.52
C LEU A 199 -23.76 9.47 17.06
N LYS A 200 -24.46 10.57 16.76
CA LYS A 200 -25.88 10.76 17.12
C LYS A 200 -26.78 9.72 16.45
N LEU A 201 -26.57 9.49 15.17
CA LEU A 201 -27.30 8.47 14.40
C LEU A 201 -26.99 7.04 14.88
N ALA A 202 -25.79 6.81 15.41
CA ALA A 202 -25.42 5.56 16.09
C ALA A 202 -26.05 5.40 17.48
N GLY A 203 -26.85 6.40 17.96
CA GLY A 203 -27.59 6.34 19.20
C GLY A 203 -26.81 6.82 20.42
N GLN A 204 -25.66 7.48 20.25
CA GLN A 204 -24.91 8.01 21.38
C GLN A 204 -25.57 9.26 21.97
N ALA A 205 -25.53 9.37 23.31
CA ALA A 205 -26.01 10.55 24.00
C ALA A 205 -25.07 11.75 23.78
N PRO A 206 -25.59 13.01 23.83
CA PRO A 206 -24.78 14.21 23.55
C PRO A 206 -23.51 14.33 24.41
N ASP A 207 -23.53 13.96 25.66
CA ASP A 207 -22.36 14.04 26.54
C ASP A 207 -21.30 12.99 26.16
N GLN A 208 -21.72 11.79 25.70
CA GLN A 208 -20.81 10.78 25.20
C GLN A 208 -20.21 11.22 23.88
N ILE A 209 -21.00 11.81 22.97
CA ILE A 209 -20.53 12.37 21.71
C ILE A 209 -19.45 13.44 21.98
N ARG A 210 -19.71 14.39 22.88
CA ARG A 210 -18.71 15.40 23.25
C ARG A 210 -17.42 14.78 23.74
N LYS A 211 -17.51 13.79 24.63
CA LYS A 211 -16.33 13.10 25.16
C LYS A 211 -15.54 12.36 24.08
N THR A 212 -16.23 11.65 23.20
CA THR A 212 -15.59 10.90 22.08
C THR A 212 -14.89 11.86 21.14
N LEU A 213 -15.55 12.94 20.70
CA LEU A 213 -14.99 13.90 19.76
C LEU A 213 -13.87 14.75 20.39
N ASP A 214 -14.00 15.15 21.67
CA ASP A 214 -12.92 15.87 22.36
C ASP A 214 -11.64 15.02 22.40
N LYS A 215 -11.78 13.73 22.71
CA LYS A 215 -10.66 12.76 22.67
C LYS A 215 -10.12 12.57 21.26
N ARG A 216 -10.98 12.42 20.25
CA ARG A 216 -10.61 12.26 18.82
C ARG A 216 -9.71 13.40 18.37
N TYR A 217 -10.14 14.66 18.61
CA TYR A 217 -9.36 15.82 18.19
C TYR A 217 -8.13 16.07 19.08
N ALA A 218 -8.16 15.68 20.35
CA ALA A 218 -6.95 15.68 21.18
C ALA A 218 -5.90 14.68 20.65
N ASN A 219 -6.33 13.48 20.28
CA ASN A 219 -5.46 12.47 19.70
C ASN A 219 -4.90 12.90 18.34
N LEU A 220 -5.67 13.62 17.50
CA LEU A 220 -5.19 14.19 16.26
C LEU A 220 -4.03 15.16 16.47
N ALA A 221 -4.19 16.12 17.42
CA ALA A 221 -3.11 17.04 17.79
C ALA A 221 -1.88 16.31 18.33
N LYS A 222 -2.09 15.30 19.19
CA LYS A 222 -1.01 14.50 19.74
C LYS A 222 -0.26 13.71 18.67
N SER A 223 -0.96 13.05 17.76
CA SER A 223 -0.34 12.31 16.67
C SER A 223 0.54 13.19 15.79
N ALA A 224 0.09 14.43 15.51
CA ALA A 224 0.90 15.40 14.79
C ALA A 224 2.10 15.89 15.63
N ALA A 225 1.93 16.07 16.93
CA ALA A 225 3.03 16.44 17.84
C ALA A 225 4.10 15.35 17.92
N ASP A 226 3.71 14.07 17.87
CA ASP A 226 4.61 12.92 17.89
C ASP A 226 5.48 12.79 16.64
N LEU A 227 5.11 13.41 15.50
CA LEU A 227 5.94 13.44 14.29
C LEU A 227 7.22 14.25 14.52
N ASN A 228 8.33 13.80 13.93
CA ASN A 228 9.65 14.38 14.16
C ASN A 228 10.35 14.82 12.86
N GLY A 229 11.59 15.30 12.96
CA GLY A 229 12.36 15.78 11.81
C GLY A 229 12.73 14.71 10.80
N GLU A 230 12.78 13.44 11.20
CA GLU A 230 12.99 12.31 10.27
C GLU A 230 11.76 12.07 9.40
N ASP A 231 10.55 12.17 9.99
CA ASP A 231 9.29 12.07 9.23
C ASP A 231 9.18 13.20 8.19
N ALA A 232 9.58 14.44 8.59
CA ALA A 232 9.62 15.58 7.68
C ALA A 232 10.63 15.37 6.53
N PHE A 233 11.82 14.88 6.84
CA PHE A 233 12.88 14.61 5.87
C PHE A 233 12.46 13.53 4.88
N GLN A 234 11.92 12.42 5.35
CA GLN A 234 11.44 11.35 4.48
C GLN A 234 10.32 11.82 3.56
N SER A 235 9.34 12.57 4.08
CA SER A 235 8.24 13.12 3.27
C SER A 235 8.75 14.09 2.21
N PHE A 236 9.72 14.96 2.57
CA PHE A 236 10.34 15.91 1.64
C PHE A 236 11.13 15.20 0.54
N LEU A 237 11.95 14.22 0.91
CA LEU A 237 12.75 13.48 -0.06
C LEU A 237 11.86 12.62 -0.97
N ASN A 238 10.74 12.10 -0.46
CA ASN A 238 9.73 11.43 -1.27
C ASN A 238 8.96 12.38 -2.19
N ALA A 239 8.76 13.64 -1.81
CA ALA A 239 8.23 14.62 -2.75
C ALA A 239 9.16 14.84 -3.96
N TYR A 240 10.47 14.81 -3.75
CA TYR A 240 11.45 14.85 -4.83
C TYR A 240 11.44 13.59 -5.68
N THR A 241 11.51 12.41 -5.08
CA THR A 241 11.55 11.14 -5.83
C THR A 241 10.28 10.94 -6.64
N ASN A 242 9.11 11.27 -6.05
CA ASN A 242 7.82 11.17 -6.71
C ASN A 242 7.58 12.26 -7.77
N ALA A 243 8.30 13.39 -7.72
CA ALA A 243 8.26 14.38 -8.81
C ALA A 243 8.94 13.85 -10.08
N ILE A 244 9.86 12.91 -9.97
CA ILE A 244 10.53 12.28 -11.10
C ILE A 244 9.69 11.14 -11.68
N ASP A 245 9.16 10.27 -10.81
CA ASP A 245 8.41 9.07 -11.19
C ASP A 245 7.51 8.65 -10.02
N PRO A 246 6.23 8.28 -10.25
CA PRO A 246 5.28 8.00 -9.18
C PRO A 246 5.61 6.73 -8.37
N HIS A 247 6.59 5.93 -8.79
CA HIS A 247 6.99 4.68 -8.15
C HIS A 247 8.42 4.69 -7.62
N THR A 248 9.10 5.83 -7.73
CA THR A 248 10.43 6.02 -7.16
C THR A 248 10.29 6.62 -5.77
N ASP A 249 10.72 5.88 -4.74
CA ASP A 249 10.57 6.24 -3.34
C ASP A 249 11.90 6.13 -2.59
N TYR A 250 12.12 7.04 -1.66
CA TYR A 250 13.12 6.90 -0.62
C TYR A 250 12.54 6.19 0.61
N PHE A 251 13.20 5.15 1.04
CA PHE A 251 12.91 4.43 2.27
C PHE A 251 14.00 4.73 3.30
N ASN A 252 13.67 5.39 4.40
CA ASN A 252 14.60 5.46 5.52
C ASN A 252 14.88 4.05 6.06
N PRO A 253 15.90 3.83 6.93
CA PRO A 253 16.26 2.50 7.40
C PRO A 253 15.09 1.69 7.97
N ARG A 254 14.20 2.33 8.73
CA ARG A 254 13.00 1.69 9.31
C ARG A 254 11.99 1.26 8.24
N THR A 255 11.76 2.11 7.25
CA THR A 255 10.83 1.81 6.15
C THR A 255 11.39 0.71 5.25
N ALA A 256 12.71 0.73 4.98
CA ALA A 256 13.39 -0.31 4.23
C ALA A 256 13.29 -1.69 4.94
N GLU A 257 13.52 -1.72 6.26
CA GLU A 257 13.34 -2.94 7.05
C GLU A 257 11.91 -3.48 6.98
N ARG A 258 10.89 -2.61 7.14
CA ARG A 258 9.48 -3.01 7.02
C ARG A 258 9.15 -3.58 5.64
N PHE A 259 9.65 -2.95 4.59
CA PHE A 259 9.47 -3.44 3.22
C PHE A 259 10.10 -4.84 3.04
N ASN A 260 11.33 -5.04 3.52
CA ASN A 260 12.00 -6.32 3.45
C ASN A 260 11.27 -7.41 4.26
N GLN A 261 10.72 -7.08 5.43
CA GLN A 261 9.89 -7.99 6.24
C GLN A 261 8.61 -8.41 5.51
N GLN A 262 7.93 -7.47 4.85
CA GLN A 262 6.74 -7.77 4.04
C GLN A 262 7.07 -8.68 2.85
N MET A 263 8.17 -8.42 2.16
CA MET A 263 8.59 -9.24 1.03
C MET A 263 9.08 -10.62 1.45
N SER A 264 9.77 -10.75 2.57
CA SER A 264 10.28 -12.03 3.08
C SER A 264 9.23 -12.85 3.84
N LEU A 265 8.04 -12.29 4.09
CA LEU A 265 7.02 -12.86 4.99
C LEU A 265 7.64 -13.36 6.31
N SER A 266 8.61 -12.64 6.82
CA SER A 266 9.30 -13.01 8.07
C SER A 266 9.71 -11.78 8.86
N LEU A 267 9.69 -11.91 10.17
CA LEU A 267 10.19 -10.88 11.07
C LEU A 267 11.01 -11.52 12.22
N GLU A 268 11.96 -10.78 12.75
CA GLU A 268 12.67 -11.16 13.97
C GLU A 268 12.11 -10.41 15.18
N GLY A 269 11.57 -11.16 16.14
CA GLY A 269 10.90 -10.56 17.27
C GLY A 269 10.13 -11.55 18.14
N ILE A 270 9.03 -11.08 18.73
CA ILE A 270 8.21 -11.89 19.64
C ILE A 270 6.95 -12.48 18.98
N GLY A 271 6.52 -12.00 17.80
CA GLY A 271 5.30 -12.45 17.13
C GLY A 271 4.02 -11.88 17.77
N ALA A 272 3.94 -10.57 17.83
CA ALA A 272 2.74 -9.84 18.24
C ALA A 272 2.52 -8.65 17.30
N VAL A 273 1.29 -8.46 16.85
CA VAL A 273 0.84 -7.25 16.18
C VAL A 273 0.46 -6.24 17.25
N LEU A 274 1.04 -5.06 17.17
CA LEU A 274 0.87 -4.01 18.17
C LEU A 274 0.11 -2.83 17.59
N GLN A 275 -0.68 -2.16 18.41
CA GLN A 275 -1.44 -0.95 18.06
C GLN A 275 -1.29 0.07 19.17
N LYS A 276 -1.17 1.37 18.81
CA LYS A 276 -1.25 2.45 19.81
C LYS A 276 -2.72 2.72 20.14
N GLN A 277 -3.05 2.70 21.40
CA GLN A 277 -4.36 3.11 21.92
C GLN A 277 -4.13 4.14 23.03
N ASP A 278 -4.49 5.40 22.78
CA ASP A 278 -4.18 6.52 23.64
C ASP A 278 -2.66 6.67 23.87
N ASP A 279 -2.23 6.51 25.10
CA ASP A 279 -0.84 6.65 25.54
C ASP A 279 -0.10 5.31 25.68
N VAL A 280 -0.75 4.20 25.40
CA VAL A 280 -0.16 2.88 25.58
C VAL A 280 -0.12 2.09 24.28
N VAL A 281 0.86 1.21 24.17
CA VAL A 281 0.93 0.21 23.11
C VAL A 281 0.20 -1.04 23.58
N VAL A 282 -0.74 -1.50 22.77
CA VAL A 282 -1.64 -2.62 23.07
C VAL A 282 -1.37 -3.75 22.09
N VAL A 283 -1.42 -4.98 22.57
CA VAL A 283 -1.37 -6.17 21.73
C VAL A 283 -2.69 -6.32 21.01
N ARG A 284 -2.66 -6.23 19.67
CA ARG A 284 -3.84 -6.43 18.83
C ARG A 284 -4.05 -7.90 18.51
N GLU A 285 -2.96 -8.57 18.14
CA GLU A 285 -2.99 -9.95 17.67
C GLU A 285 -1.70 -10.69 18.04
N ILE A 286 -1.78 -11.99 18.21
CA ILE A 286 -0.64 -12.88 18.44
C ILE A 286 -0.41 -13.73 17.20
N VAL A 287 0.77 -13.61 16.61
CA VAL A 287 1.16 -14.37 15.42
C VAL A 287 1.38 -15.84 15.79
N PRO A 288 0.67 -16.78 15.14
CA PRO A 288 0.83 -18.21 15.40
C PRO A 288 2.28 -18.66 15.24
N GLY A 289 2.71 -19.61 16.08
CA GLY A 289 4.09 -20.15 16.05
C GLY A 289 5.16 -19.22 16.62
N GLY A 290 4.88 -17.95 16.86
CA GLY A 290 5.82 -16.99 17.46
C GLY A 290 6.05 -17.20 18.96
N PRO A 291 7.14 -16.64 19.54
CA PRO A 291 7.45 -16.72 20.97
C PRO A 291 6.29 -16.27 21.88
N ALA A 292 5.55 -15.24 21.50
CA ALA A 292 4.37 -14.76 22.23
C ALA A 292 3.29 -15.84 22.29
N ALA A 293 2.94 -16.46 21.14
CA ALA A 293 1.98 -17.54 21.05
C ALA A 293 2.40 -18.77 21.89
N LEU A 294 3.66 -19.17 21.79
CA LEU A 294 4.21 -20.32 22.50
C LEU A 294 4.24 -20.08 24.01
N SER A 295 4.43 -18.85 24.46
CA SER A 295 4.42 -18.50 25.89
C SER A 295 3.05 -18.68 26.54
N LYS A 296 1.96 -18.49 25.78
CA LYS A 296 0.56 -18.44 26.25
C LYS A 296 0.30 -17.40 27.35
N LYS A 297 1.21 -16.42 27.51
CA LYS A 297 1.17 -15.41 28.59
C LYS A 297 0.83 -14.03 28.09
N LEU A 298 0.91 -13.78 26.78
CA LEU A 298 0.53 -12.53 26.13
C LEU A 298 -0.78 -12.76 25.37
N GLN A 299 -1.72 -11.82 25.50
CA GLN A 299 -3.05 -11.92 24.91
C GLN A 299 -3.44 -10.62 24.20
N PRO A 300 -4.35 -10.68 23.20
CA PRO A 300 -4.95 -9.47 22.64
C PRO A 300 -5.59 -8.61 23.73
N GLY A 301 -5.36 -7.30 23.67
CA GLY A 301 -5.79 -6.33 24.66
C GLY A 301 -4.79 -6.05 25.78
N ASP A 302 -3.74 -6.87 25.96
CA ASP A 302 -2.67 -6.58 26.93
C ASP A 302 -1.93 -5.29 26.56
N ARG A 303 -1.66 -4.46 27.57
CA ARG A 303 -0.99 -3.17 27.44
C ARG A 303 0.47 -3.28 27.86
N ILE A 304 1.38 -2.88 26.99
CA ILE A 304 2.83 -2.87 27.25
C ILE A 304 3.19 -1.52 27.84
N VAL A 305 3.67 -1.50 29.07
CA VAL A 305 3.99 -0.26 29.79
C VAL A 305 5.50 -0.05 29.99
N ALA A 306 6.31 -1.12 29.96
CA ALA A 306 7.76 -0.99 29.96
C ALA A 306 8.42 -2.12 29.17
N VAL A 307 9.63 -1.86 28.65
CA VAL A 307 10.44 -2.80 27.87
C VAL A 307 11.86 -2.84 28.43
N GLY A 308 12.41 -4.05 28.62
CA GLY A 308 13.77 -4.26 29.05
C GLY A 308 14.54 -5.21 28.17
N GLN A 309 15.82 -4.98 27.97
CA GLN A 309 16.70 -5.83 27.14
C GLN A 309 17.39 -6.90 27.98
N GLY A 310 17.64 -8.07 27.38
CA GLY A 310 18.32 -9.18 28.02
C GLY A 310 17.55 -9.82 29.19
N SER A 311 18.22 -10.67 29.95
CA SER A 311 17.65 -11.40 31.10
C SER A 311 17.56 -10.55 32.38
N SER A 312 18.25 -9.42 32.45
CA SER A 312 18.33 -8.52 33.60
C SER A 312 18.64 -7.10 33.12
N GLY A 313 18.61 -6.14 34.04
CA GLY A 313 18.89 -4.73 33.75
C GLY A 313 17.63 -3.85 33.89
N PRO A 314 17.71 -2.56 33.53
CA PRO A 314 16.60 -1.64 33.71
C PRO A 314 15.43 -1.98 32.77
N MET A 315 14.23 -1.65 33.23
CA MET A 315 13.03 -1.56 32.41
C MET A 315 12.86 -0.08 32.02
N GLU A 316 12.64 0.18 30.73
CA GLU A 316 12.33 1.52 30.23
C GLU A 316 10.82 1.67 30.17
N ASP A 317 10.26 2.70 30.82
CA ASP A 317 8.86 3.06 30.68
C ASP A 317 8.59 3.57 29.26
N VAL A 318 7.60 2.99 28.61
CA VAL A 318 7.25 3.30 27.20
C VAL A 318 5.86 3.93 27.05
N ILE A 319 5.23 4.31 28.17
CA ILE A 319 3.93 5.03 28.17
C ILE A 319 4.13 6.37 27.46
N GLY A 320 3.26 6.69 26.52
CA GLY A 320 3.33 7.92 25.72
C GLY A 320 4.29 7.87 24.53
N TRP A 321 5.11 6.85 24.39
CA TRP A 321 6.03 6.74 23.27
C TRP A 321 5.32 6.54 21.93
N ARG A 322 6.04 6.81 20.85
CA ARG A 322 5.61 6.42 19.51
C ARG A 322 5.62 4.89 19.40
N ILE A 323 4.64 4.35 18.69
CA ILE A 323 4.56 2.89 18.51
C ILE A 323 5.81 2.33 17.83
N ASP A 324 6.36 3.03 16.84
CA ASP A 324 7.56 2.60 16.13
C ASP A 324 8.78 2.46 17.05
N ASP A 325 8.94 3.39 18.00
CA ASP A 325 10.06 3.36 18.96
C ASP A 325 9.90 2.20 19.96
N VAL A 326 8.65 1.91 20.37
CA VAL A 326 8.36 0.74 21.24
C VAL A 326 8.58 -0.56 20.46
N VAL A 327 8.14 -0.64 19.21
CA VAL A 327 8.33 -1.81 18.34
C VAL A 327 9.83 -2.09 18.14
N GLU A 328 10.66 -1.07 17.93
CA GLU A 328 12.11 -1.25 17.82
C GLU A 328 12.74 -1.81 19.09
N LYS A 329 12.29 -1.38 20.27
CA LYS A 329 12.76 -1.97 21.54
C LYS A 329 12.32 -3.42 21.71
N ILE A 330 11.18 -3.81 21.15
CA ILE A 330 10.64 -5.18 21.26
C ILE A 330 11.27 -6.11 20.23
N LYS A 331 11.49 -5.65 19.00
CA LYS A 331 12.23 -6.35 17.95
C LYS A 331 13.70 -6.57 18.35
N GLY A 332 14.40 -7.40 17.60
CA GLY A 332 15.84 -7.60 17.71
C GLY A 332 16.25 -9.00 17.28
N ALA A 333 17.56 -9.25 17.20
CA ALA A 333 18.14 -10.44 16.63
C ALA A 333 17.63 -11.73 17.29
N LYS A 334 17.39 -12.75 16.46
CA LYS A 334 17.00 -14.11 16.88
C LYS A 334 17.91 -14.61 18.01
N GLY A 335 17.31 -15.18 19.05
CA GLY A 335 18.00 -15.75 20.21
C GLY A 335 18.26 -14.74 21.34
N THR A 336 18.08 -13.44 21.09
CA THR A 336 18.17 -12.43 22.16
C THR A 336 16.89 -12.39 23.00
N GLN A 337 16.99 -11.85 24.22
CA GLN A 337 15.87 -11.80 25.16
C GLN A 337 15.32 -10.38 25.28
N VAL A 338 13.99 -10.28 25.41
CA VAL A 338 13.26 -9.06 25.75
C VAL A 338 12.35 -9.33 26.94
N ARG A 339 12.22 -8.35 27.81
CA ARG A 339 11.30 -8.36 28.95
C ARG A 339 10.26 -7.28 28.75
N LEU A 340 9.01 -7.60 29.02
CA LEU A 340 7.86 -6.71 28.90
C LEU A 340 7.14 -6.64 30.24
N ASP A 341 6.86 -5.45 30.71
CA ASP A 341 5.88 -5.22 31.75
C ASP A 341 4.52 -5.03 31.11
N ILE A 342 3.59 -5.93 31.39
CA ILE A 342 2.26 -5.98 30.79
C ILE A 342 1.17 -5.79 31.81
N ILE A 343 0.12 -5.04 31.43
CA ILE A 343 -1.10 -4.85 32.22
C ILE A 343 -2.28 -5.40 31.44
N PRO A 344 -3.03 -6.39 31.98
CA PRO A 344 -4.23 -6.93 31.33
C PRO A 344 -5.30 -5.85 31.07
N PRO A 345 -6.16 -6.01 30.05
CA PRO A 345 -7.14 -4.99 29.67
C PRO A 345 -8.16 -4.67 30.77
N GLN A 346 -8.43 -5.61 31.68
CA GLN A 346 -9.39 -5.43 32.78
C GLN A 346 -8.81 -4.67 33.98
N ALA A 347 -7.49 -4.54 34.08
CA ALA A 347 -6.82 -3.88 35.21
C ALA A 347 -6.65 -2.37 34.90
N GLY A 348 -6.59 -1.52 35.91
CA GLY A 348 -6.21 -0.10 35.76
C GLY A 348 -4.74 0.06 35.37
N LEU A 349 -4.36 1.18 34.76
CA LEU A 349 -2.94 1.45 34.43
C LEU A 349 -2.04 1.58 35.66
N ASP A 350 -2.62 1.89 36.82
CA ASP A 350 -1.93 1.96 38.12
C ASP A 350 -1.73 0.59 38.77
N SER A 351 -2.22 -0.48 38.14
CA SER A 351 -2.05 -1.85 38.61
C SER A 351 -0.61 -2.30 38.46
N LYS A 352 -0.18 -3.19 39.36
CA LYS A 352 1.16 -3.79 39.25
C LYS A 352 1.30 -4.57 37.95
N PRO A 353 2.29 -4.24 37.10
CA PRO A 353 2.51 -4.98 35.85
C PRO A 353 2.95 -6.42 36.10
N ASN A 354 2.65 -7.28 35.14
CA ASN A 354 3.17 -8.63 35.08
C ASN A 354 4.42 -8.65 34.21
N LEU A 355 5.54 -9.12 34.73
CA LEU A 355 6.78 -9.27 33.98
C LEU A 355 6.69 -10.51 33.08
N LEU A 356 6.84 -10.30 31.78
CA LEU A 356 6.94 -11.35 30.75
C LEU A 356 8.32 -11.29 30.11
N GLN A 357 9.03 -12.43 30.09
CA GLN A 357 10.31 -12.57 29.40
C GLN A 357 10.12 -13.49 28.20
N LEU A 358 10.58 -13.04 27.03
CA LEU A 358 10.52 -13.77 25.76
C LEU A 358 11.89 -13.81 25.09
N THR A 359 12.17 -14.92 24.40
CA THR A 359 13.33 -15.02 23.52
C THR A 359 12.88 -14.76 22.09
N ARG A 360 13.50 -13.79 21.42
CA ARG A 360 13.16 -13.43 20.04
C ARG A 360 13.49 -14.58 19.09
N ALA A 361 12.65 -14.75 18.09
CA ALA A 361 12.81 -15.76 17.05
C ALA A 361 12.52 -15.15 15.67
N ARG A 362 13.00 -15.81 14.62
CA ARG A 362 12.50 -15.56 13.27
C ARG A 362 11.11 -16.19 13.16
N ILE A 363 10.13 -15.40 12.80
CA ILE A 363 8.71 -15.78 12.75
C ILE A 363 8.26 -15.68 11.31
N ARG A 364 7.61 -16.71 10.80
CA ARG A 364 7.00 -16.72 9.48
C ARG A 364 5.59 -16.18 9.57
N LEU A 365 5.22 -15.33 8.61
CA LEU A 365 3.89 -14.76 8.48
C LEU A 365 3.04 -15.63 7.54
N GLU A 366 2.80 -16.89 7.92
CA GLU A 366 2.10 -17.88 7.09
C GLU A 366 0.67 -17.44 6.73
N GLU A 367 0.03 -16.62 7.55
CA GLU A 367 -1.30 -16.07 7.26
C GLU A 367 -1.31 -15.09 6.09
N GLN A 368 -0.15 -14.53 5.74
CA GLN A 368 0.03 -13.64 4.59
C GLN A 368 0.57 -14.38 3.34
N ALA A 369 0.80 -15.69 3.43
CA ALA A 369 1.20 -16.51 2.30
C ALA A 369 0.00 -16.92 1.43
N ALA A 370 0.27 -17.54 0.27
CA ALA A 370 -0.75 -18.10 -0.60
C ALA A 370 -1.62 -19.12 0.15
N LYS A 371 -2.93 -18.98 0.02
CA LYS A 371 -3.93 -19.86 0.63
C LYS A 371 -4.71 -20.60 -0.45
N SER A 372 -5.26 -21.77 -0.13
CA SER A 372 -6.12 -22.50 -1.04
C SER A 372 -7.49 -22.79 -0.43
N LYS A 373 -8.49 -22.89 -1.30
CA LYS A 373 -9.82 -23.38 -0.96
C LYS A 373 -10.42 -24.16 -2.13
N LEU A 374 -11.42 -24.98 -1.87
CA LEU A 374 -12.15 -25.75 -2.87
C LEU A 374 -13.55 -25.18 -3.05
N ILE A 375 -14.01 -25.13 -4.29
CA ILE A 375 -15.38 -24.80 -4.66
C ILE A 375 -15.94 -25.99 -5.43
N ASP A 376 -16.91 -26.71 -4.82
CA ASP A 376 -17.66 -27.77 -5.48
C ASP A 376 -18.86 -27.15 -6.21
N LEU A 377 -18.86 -27.23 -7.53
CA LEU A 377 -19.94 -26.78 -8.38
C LEU A 377 -20.87 -27.97 -8.66
N PRO A 378 -22.14 -27.93 -8.23
CA PRO A 378 -23.09 -29.02 -8.51
C PRO A 378 -23.46 -29.07 -10.00
N ALA A 379 -23.80 -30.24 -10.51
CA ALA A 379 -24.33 -30.35 -11.86
C ALA A 379 -25.61 -29.52 -12.02
N ALA A 380 -25.65 -28.62 -12.99
CA ALA A 380 -26.78 -27.75 -13.25
C ALA A 380 -26.83 -27.31 -14.73
N GLY A 381 -28.04 -27.14 -15.30
CA GLY A 381 -28.21 -26.58 -16.65
C GLY A 381 -27.50 -27.34 -17.78
N GLY A 382 -27.23 -28.64 -17.61
CA GLY A 382 -26.49 -29.47 -18.57
C GLY A 382 -24.95 -29.38 -18.41
N VAL A 383 -24.48 -28.66 -17.42
CA VAL A 383 -23.04 -28.59 -17.01
C VAL A 383 -22.85 -29.72 -15.95
N PRO A 384 -21.84 -30.61 -16.08
CA PRO A 384 -21.52 -31.60 -15.06
C PRO A 384 -21.03 -30.93 -13.76
N ALA A 385 -20.99 -31.69 -12.68
CA ALA A 385 -20.39 -31.25 -11.43
C ALA A 385 -18.86 -31.07 -11.64
N HIS A 386 -18.31 -30.01 -11.09
CA HIS A 386 -16.87 -29.74 -11.12
C HIS A 386 -16.35 -29.36 -9.74
N ARG A 387 -15.11 -29.74 -9.47
CA ARG A 387 -14.36 -29.31 -8.30
C ARG A 387 -13.28 -28.32 -8.72
N ILE A 388 -13.40 -27.08 -8.31
CA ILE A 388 -12.47 -26.01 -8.65
C ILE A 388 -11.58 -25.68 -7.45
N GLY A 389 -10.26 -25.76 -7.67
CA GLY A 389 -9.26 -25.29 -6.71
C GLY A 389 -9.05 -23.79 -6.88
N VAL A 390 -9.06 -23.07 -5.78
CA VAL A 390 -8.77 -21.64 -5.75
C VAL A 390 -7.47 -21.42 -5.00
N ILE A 391 -6.57 -20.63 -5.57
CA ILE A 391 -5.36 -20.14 -4.89
C ILE A 391 -5.49 -18.62 -4.74
N GLU A 392 -5.64 -18.16 -3.52
CA GLU A 392 -5.58 -16.74 -3.17
C GLU A 392 -4.13 -16.35 -2.99
N LEU A 393 -3.61 -15.49 -3.87
CA LEU A 393 -2.24 -15.01 -3.83
C LEU A 393 -2.21 -13.52 -3.47
N PRO A 394 -1.86 -13.14 -2.23
CA PRO A 394 -1.94 -11.76 -1.78
C PRO A 394 -0.81 -10.86 -2.33
N ALA A 395 0.35 -11.44 -2.65
CA ALA A 395 1.50 -10.74 -3.24
C ALA A 395 2.44 -11.74 -3.92
N PHE A 396 3.32 -11.26 -4.79
CA PHE A 396 4.44 -12.03 -5.33
C PHE A 396 5.65 -11.89 -4.38
N TYR A 397 5.51 -12.47 -3.20
CA TYR A 397 6.50 -12.38 -2.11
C TYR A 397 7.72 -13.25 -2.35
N GLN A 398 8.88 -12.76 -1.92
CA GLN A 398 10.17 -13.47 -2.02
C GLN A 398 11.10 -13.06 -0.88
N ASP A 399 11.64 -14.02 -0.16
CA ASP A 399 12.73 -13.81 0.79
C ASP A 399 14.07 -13.76 0.02
N PHE A 400 14.48 -12.55 -0.35
CA PHE A 400 15.70 -12.32 -1.14
C PHE A 400 16.98 -12.76 -0.42
N GLU A 401 17.03 -12.65 0.92
CA GLU A 401 18.19 -13.05 1.72
C GLU A 401 18.25 -14.56 1.86
N GLY A 402 17.16 -15.20 2.27
CA GLY A 402 17.07 -16.64 2.39
C GLY A 402 17.36 -17.37 1.09
N ARG A 403 16.97 -16.78 -0.06
CA ARG A 403 17.30 -17.31 -1.39
C ARG A 403 18.82 -17.25 -1.68
N ARG A 404 19.52 -16.18 -1.28
CA ARG A 404 20.98 -16.06 -1.46
C ARG A 404 21.75 -17.05 -0.63
N ASP A 405 21.31 -17.30 0.58
CA ASP A 405 21.97 -18.19 1.54
C ASP A 405 21.83 -19.67 1.18
N GLN A 406 21.09 -20.01 0.12
CA GLN A 406 20.83 -21.37 -0.37
C GLN A 406 20.30 -22.34 0.71
N ASN A 407 19.75 -21.83 1.77
CA ASN A 407 19.25 -22.62 2.90
C ASN A 407 17.96 -23.41 2.61
N GLY A 408 17.56 -23.53 1.38
CA GLY A 408 16.45 -24.38 0.91
C GLY A 408 15.05 -24.01 1.45
N ASP A 409 14.95 -23.24 2.51
CA ASP A 409 13.75 -22.93 3.26
C ASP A 409 13.53 -21.40 3.37
N TYR A 410 13.10 -20.80 2.28
CA TYR A 410 12.79 -19.38 2.18
C TYR A 410 11.36 -19.15 1.63
N ALA A 411 10.72 -18.04 2.00
CA ALA A 411 9.41 -17.68 1.48
C ALA A 411 9.47 -17.35 -0.02
N SER A 412 8.60 -17.98 -0.81
CA SER A 412 8.46 -17.77 -2.24
C SER A 412 7.02 -18.07 -2.67
N ALA A 413 6.39 -17.12 -3.33
CA ALA A 413 5.05 -17.28 -3.89
C ALA A 413 4.98 -18.48 -4.86
N THR A 414 5.98 -18.64 -5.73
CA THR A 414 6.07 -19.75 -6.68
C THR A 414 6.11 -21.11 -5.98
N ARG A 415 6.92 -21.24 -4.93
CA ARG A 415 7.04 -22.52 -4.18
C ARG A 415 5.75 -22.89 -3.48
N ASP A 416 5.09 -21.91 -2.87
CA ASP A 416 3.81 -22.14 -2.20
C ASP A 416 2.72 -22.50 -3.20
N VAL A 417 2.60 -21.79 -4.32
CA VAL A 417 1.64 -22.12 -5.38
C VAL A 417 1.93 -23.51 -5.96
N ALA A 418 3.20 -23.86 -6.24
CA ALA A 418 3.55 -25.20 -6.73
C ALA A 418 3.11 -26.31 -5.73
N ARG A 419 3.32 -26.10 -4.45
CA ARG A 419 2.88 -27.02 -3.40
C ARG A 419 1.34 -27.17 -3.38
N LEU A 420 0.61 -26.06 -3.50
CA LEU A 420 -0.86 -26.07 -3.53
C LEU A 420 -1.40 -26.75 -4.79
N LEU A 421 -0.76 -26.53 -5.96
CA LEU A 421 -1.13 -27.23 -7.20
C LEU A 421 -0.89 -28.75 -7.09
N ALA A 422 0.21 -29.17 -6.46
CA ALA A 422 0.47 -30.58 -6.20
C ALA A 422 -0.60 -31.18 -5.25
N GLN A 423 -1.07 -30.44 -4.25
CA GLN A 423 -2.19 -30.85 -3.39
C GLN A 423 -3.47 -31.00 -4.22
N PHE A 424 -3.82 -30.04 -5.08
CA PHE A 424 -5.02 -30.11 -5.93
C PHE A 424 -5.05 -31.32 -6.83
N LYS A 425 -3.87 -31.75 -7.36
CA LYS A 425 -3.79 -33.01 -8.13
C LYS A 425 -4.19 -34.23 -7.29
N THR A 426 -3.83 -34.26 -6.00
CA THR A 426 -4.22 -35.38 -5.11
C THR A 426 -5.69 -35.32 -4.70
N GLU A 427 -6.30 -34.14 -4.74
CA GLU A 427 -7.70 -33.90 -4.40
C GLU A 427 -8.63 -34.02 -5.63
N ASN A 428 -8.10 -34.39 -6.79
CA ASN A 428 -8.79 -34.51 -8.08
C ASN A 428 -9.57 -33.24 -8.42
N VAL A 429 -8.89 -32.10 -8.40
CA VAL A 429 -9.43 -30.82 -8.81
C VAL A 429 -9.49 -30.77 -10.34
N ASP A 430 -10.62 -30.35 -10.90
CA ASP A 430 -10.87 -30.31 -12.34
C ASP A 430 -10.31 -29.05 -13.01
N GLY A 431 -10.28 -27.93 -12.28
CA GLY A 431 -9.79 -26.65 -12.78
C GLY A 431 -9.28 -25.76 -11.64
N VAL A 432 -8.45 -24.76 -11.97
CA VAL A 432 -7.82 -23.86 -11.00
C VAL A 432 -8.16 -22.41 -11.31
N VAL A 433 -8.51 -21.66 -10.27
CA VAL A 433 -8.61 -20.20 -10.28
C VAL A 433 -7.47 -19.61 -9.43
N ILE A 434 -6.67 -18.75 -10.03
CA ILE A 434 -5.70 -17.92 -9.29
C ILE A 434 -6.36 -16.57 -9.00
N ASP A 435 -6.59 -16.28 -7.73
CA ASP A 435 -7.18 -15.01 -7.31
C ASP A 435 -6.09 -14.00 -7.00
N LEU A 436 -6.00 -12.98 -7.85
CA LEU A 436 -5.05 -11.86 -7.77
C LEU A 436 -5.75 -10.54 -7.40
N ARG A 437 -6.98 -10.57 -6.95
CA ARG A 437 -7.67 -9.34 -6.53
C ARG A 437 -6.88 -8.67 -5.40
N ASN A 438 -6.70 -7.35 -5.51
CA ASN A 438 -5.93 -6.52 -4.56
C ASN A 438 -4.45 -6.92 -4.40
N ASN A 439 -3.91 -7.73 -5.30
CA ASN A 439 -2.49 -8.08 -5.33
C ASN A 439 -1.70 -6.98 -6.06
N GLY A 440 -1.04 -6.10 -5.32
CA GLY A 440 -0.24 -4.98 -5.86
C GLY A 440 1.05 -5.39 -6.57
N GLY A 441 1.34 -6.69 -6.70
CA GLY A 441 2.55 -7.20 -7.35
C GLY A 441 3.58 -7.75 -6.37
N GLY A 442 4.86 -7.49 -6.62
CA GLY A 442 5.99 -7.96 -5.82
C GLY A 442 7.21 -8.26 -6.69
N SER A 443 7.87 -9.39 -6.45
CA SER A 443 9.09 -9.81 -7.16
C SER A 443 8.81 -10.14 -8.63
N LEU A 444 9.63 -9.55 -9.52
CA LEU A 444 9.63 -9.89 -10.95
C LEU A 444 10.01 -11.37 -11.16
N ASP A 445 11.01 -11.84 -10.43
CA ASP A 445 11.45 -13.26 -10.52
C ASP A 445 10.30 -14.21 -10.14
N GLU A 446 9.50 -13.87 -9.11
CA GLU A 446 8.34 -14.67 -8.73
C GLU A 446 7.25 -14.64 -9.81
N ALA A 447 7.01 -13.50 -10.48
CA ALA A 447 6.06 -13.45 -11.61
C ALA A 447 6.50 -14.36 -12.75
N VAL A 448 7.79 -14.35 -13.09
CA VAL A 448 8.36 -15.21 -14.13
C VAL A 448 8.26 -16.69 -13.75
N ASN A 449 8.77 -17.05 -12.57
CA ASN A 449 8.81 -18.44 -12.11
C ASN A 449 7.41 -19.02 -11.88
N LEU A 450 6.46 -18.20 -11.34
CA LEU A 450 5.10 -18.63 -11.11
C LEU A 450 4.35 -18.86 -12.44
N THR A 451 4.61 -18.02 -13.46
CA THR A 451 4.06 -18.24 -14.80
C THR A 451 4.59 -19.56 -15.39
N GLY A 452 5.86 -19.91 -15.15
CA GLY A 452 6.45 -21.18 -15.55
C GLY A 452 5.79 -22.42 -14.95
N LEU A 453 4.97 -22.28 -13.88
CA LEU A 453 4.16 -23.40 -13.39
C LEU A 453 3.02 -23.78 -14.34
N PHE A 454 2.66 -22.91 -15.27
CA PHE A 454 1.50 -23.04 -16.17
C PHE A 454 1.86 -23.07 -17.66
N ILE A 455 3.06 -22.65 -18.05
CA ILE A 455 3.58 -22.73 -19.42
C ILE A 455 4.79 -23.66 -19.46
N ASP A 456 5.02 -24.34 -20.60
CA ASP A 456 6.16 -25.26 -20.72
C ASP A 456 7.48 -24.51 -20.75
N LYS A 457 7.67 -23.64 -21.72
CA LYS A 457 8.84 -22.77 -21.88
C LYS A 457 8.46 -21.50 -22.59
N GLY A 458 9.22 -20.46 -22.37
CA GLY A 458 9.14 -19.27 -23.21
C GLY A 458 9.17 -17.96 -22.45
N PRO A 459 9.09 -16.84 -23.18
CA PRO A 459 9.15 -15.51 -22.62
C PRO A 459 7.94 -15.21 -21.74
N VAL A 460 8.17 -14.65 -20.57
CA VAL A 460 7.10 -14.20 -19.67
C VAL A 460 6.99 -12.68 -19.69
N VAL A 461 8.12 -12.00 -19.76
CA VAL A 461 8.18 -10.54 -19.73
C VAL A 461 9.38 -10.05 -20.52
N GLN A 462 9.22 -8.92 -21.19
CA GLN A 462 10.29 -8.19 -21.84
C GLN A 462 10.58 -6.93 -21.04
N VAL A 463 11.84 -6.64 -20.74
CA VAL A 463 12.26 -5.50 -19.92
C VAL A 463 13.12 -4.57 -20.77
N ARG A 464 12.66 -3.33 -20.94
CA ARG A 464 13.38 -2.28 -21.68
C ARG A 464 14.02 -1.30 -20.73
N GLU A 465 15.33 -1.24 -20.73
CA GLU A 465 16.13 -0.28 -19.99
C GLU A 465 16.12 1.13 -20.62
N SER A 466 16.61 2.12 -19.89
CA SER A 466 16.78 3.51 -20.36
C SER A 466 17.66 3.62 -21.62
N SER A 467 18.62 2.70 -21.80
CA SER A 467 19.46 2.57 -23.01
C SER A 467 18.69 2.15 -24.26
N GLY A 468 17.43 1.73 -24.14
CA GLY A 468 16.64 1.11 -25.20
C GLY A 468 16.92 -0.40 -25.38
N ARG A 469 17.86 -0.96 -24.63
CA ARG A 469 18.11 -2.41 -24.65
C ARG A 469 16.91 -3.15 -24.07
N VAL A 470 16.47 -4.19 -24.77
CA VAL A 470 15.39 -5.09 -24.33
C VAL A 470 16.00 -6.43 -23.94
N SER A 471 15.75 -6.87 -22.72
CA SER A 471 15.98 -8.25 -22.27
C SER A 471 14.66 -8.99 -22.22
N VAL A 472 14.72 -10.31 -22.37
CA VAL A 472 13.56 -11.18 -22.27
C VAL A 472 13.78 -12.13 -21.11
N ASP A 473 12.88 -12.12 -20.17
CA ASP A 473 12.91 -13.04 -19.04
C ASP A 473 11.75 -14.02 -19.19
N GLY A 474 12.02 -15.30 -18.97
CA GLY A 474 11.05 -16.36 -19.21
C GLY A 474 11.37 -17.63 -18.45
N ASP A 475 10.58 -18.66 -18.67
CA ASP A 475 10.83 -19.99 -18.16
C ASP A 475 11.69 -20.80 -19.14
N ASP A 476 12.78 -21.34 -18.65
CA ASP A 476 13.69 -22.23 -19.38
C ASP A 476 13.44 -23.71 -19.08
N ASN A 477 12.59 -24.01 -18.08
CA ASN A 477 12.32 -25.37 -17.62
C ASN A 477 11.25 -26.04 -18.50
N ALA A 478 11.43 -27.31 -18.77
CA ALA A 478 10.43 -28.10 -19.46
C ALA A 478 9.38 -28.65 -18.50
N GLY A 479 8.14 -28.68 -18.94
CA GLY A 479 7.00 -29.20 -18.21
C GLY A 479 6.27 -28.13 -17.40
N VAL A 480 5.07 -28.47 -16.96
CA VAL A 480 4.18 -27.57 -16.19
C VAL A 480 3.75 -28.22 -14.87
N ALA A 481 3.57 -27.42 -13.84
CA ALA A 481 2.99 -27.90 -12.58
C ALA A 481 1.50 -28.13 -12.69
N TRP A 482 0.80 -27.37 -13.53
CA TRP A 482 -0.63 -27.50 -13.81
C TRP A 482 -0.89 -27.37 -15.32
N ASP A 483 -1.38 -28.41 -15.92
CA ASP A 483 -1.73 -28.53 -17.35
C ASP A 483 -3.24 -28.42 -17.62
N GLY A 484 -4.07 -28.47 -16.57
CA GLY A 484 -5.52 -28.41 -16.63
C GLY A 484 -6.10 -27.00 -16.87
N PRO A 485 -7.43 -26.88 -16.84
CA PRO A 485 -8.17 -25.63 -16.95
C PRO A 485 -7.70 -24.57 -15.95
N LEU A 486 -7.57 -23.32 -16.41
CA LEU A 486 -7.07 -22.21 -15.63
C LEU A 486 -7.90 -20.94 -15.88
N ALA A 487 -8.23 -20.25 -14.81
CA ALA A 487 -8.69 -18.88 -14.85
C ALA A 487 -7.90 -18.00 -13.87
N VAL A 488 -7.80 -16.72 -14.15
CA VAL A 488 -7.16 -15.71 -13.29
C VAL A 488 -8.20 -14.64 -12.98
N LEU A 489 -8.52 -14.49 -11.70
CA LEU A 489 -9.44 -13.47 -11.21
C LEU A 489 -8.65 -12.21 -10.84
N VAL A 490 -8.98 -11.10 -11.46
CA VAL A 490 -8.29 -9.81 -11.29
C VAL A 490 -9.27 -8.69 -10.98
N ASN A 491 -8.76 -7.64 -10.35
CA ASN A 491 -9.49 -6.39 -10.16
C ASN A 491 -8.57 -5.18 -10.34
N ARG A 492 -9.12 -3.99 -10.12
CA ARG A 492 -8.37 -2.73 -10.22
C ARG A 492 -7.15 -2.63 -9.29
N GLY A 493 -7.11 -3.40 -8.20
CA GLY A 493 -5.98 -3.51 -7.28
C GLY A 493 -4.88 -4.48 -7.74
N SER A 494 -5.10 -5.26 -8.82
CA SER A 494 -4.10 -6.15 -9.39
C SER A 494 -3.08 -5.33 -10.18
N ALA A 495 -1.80 -5.29 -9.75
CA ALA A 495 -0.81 -4.41 -10.34
C ALA A 495 0.54 -5.10 -10.57
N SER A 496 1.37 -4.54 -11.51
CA SER A 496 2.79 -4.90 -11.67
C SER A 496 3.02 -6.39 -11.95
N ALA A 497 3.62 -7.17 -11.02
CA ALA A 497 3.85 -8.62 -11.16
C ALA A 497 2.56 -9.40 -11.42
N SER A 498 1.43 -8.99 -10.84
CA SER A 498 0.11 -9.55 -11.14
C SER A 498 -0.27 -9.34 -12.61
N GLU A 499 0.06 -8.17 -13.15
CA GLU A 499 -0.21 -7.83 -14.55
C GLU A 499 0.72 -8.56 -15.50
N ILE A 500 1.97 -8.83 -15.09
CA ILE A 500 2.91 -9.68 -15.84
C ILE A 500 2.34 -11.10 -15.94
N PHE A 501 1.94 -11.68 -14.81
CA PHE A 501 1.36 -13.03 -14.78
C PHE A 501 0.07 -13.10 -15.60
N ALA A 502 -0.92 -12.28 -15.30
CA ALA A 502 -2.21 -12.30 -15.99
C ALA A 502 -2.07 -12.00 -17.49
N GLY A 503 -1.20 -11.06 -17.85
CA GLY A 503 -0.92 -10.70 -19.24
C GLY A 503 -0.20 -11.82 -20.02
N ALA A 504 0.75 -12.50 -19.39
CA ALA A 504 1.42 -13.65 -19.99
C ALA A 504 0.43 -14.81 -20.20
N ILE A 505 -0.39 -15.16 -19.18
CA ILE A 505 -1.45 -16.18 -19.31
C ILE A 505 -2.39 -15.85 -20.47
N LYS A 506 -2.74 -14.57 -20.65
CA LYS A 506 -3.58 -14.10 -21.76
C LYS A 506 -2.89 -14.20 -23.10
N ASP A 507 -1.65 -13.71 -23.22
CA ASP A 507 -0.90 -13.72 -24.50
C ASP A 507 -0.63 -15.14 -25.00
N TYR A 508 -0.38 -16.07 -24.06
CA TYR A 508 -0.24 -17.49 -24.38
C TYR A 508 -1.58 -18.19 -24.69
N GLY A 509 -2.73 -17.55 -24.41
CA GLY A 509 -4.02 -18.21 -24.44
C GLY A 509 -4.04 -19.44 -23.51
N ARG A 510 -3.38 -19.35 -22.33
CA ARG A 510 -3.24 -20.44 -21.39
C ARG A 510 -4.49 -20.60 -20.51
N GLY A 511 -5.21 -19.54 -20.27
CA GLY A 511 -6.39 -19.50 -19.41
C GLY A 511 -7.22 -18.25 -19.62
N LEU A 512 -8.36 -18.18 -18.96
CA LEU A 512 -9.28 -17.05 -18.99
C LEU A 512 -8.89 -16.00 -17.95
N ILE A 513 -8.97 -14.73 -18.32
CA ILE A 513 -8.88 -13.61 -17.39
C ILE A 513 -10.28 -13.11 -17.07
N ILE A 514 -10.64 -13.08 -15.79
CA ILE A 514 -11.99 -12.76 -15.32
C ILE A 514 -11.91 -11.61 -14.32
N GLY A 515 -12.88 -10.69 -14.32
CA GLY A 515 -12.99 -9.64 -13.32
C GLY A 515 -12.96 -8.24 -13.88
N GLU A 516 -12.19 -7.34 -13.27
CA GLU A 516 -12.07 -5.95 -13.71
C GLU A 516 -10.73 -5.71 -14.43
N ASN A 517 -10.65 -4.61 -15.17
CA ASN A 517 -9.38 -4.14 -15.71
C ASN A 517 -8.35 -3.92 -14.59
N THR A 518 -7.10 -4.33 -14.78
CA THR A 518 -6.06 -4.18 -13.75
C THR A 518 -5.55 -2.74 -13.61
N PHE A 519 -4.63 -2.49 -12.69
CA PHE A 519 -4.15 -1.16 -12.31
C PHE A 519 -3.49 -0.37 -13.43
N GLY A 520 -2.63 -1.00 -14.23
CA GLY A 520 -1.94 -0.37 -15.35
C GLY A 520 -0.48 0.03 -15.08
N LYS A 521 0.21 -0.57 -14.12
CA LYS A 521 1.63 -0.30 -13.85
C LYS A 521 2.52 -1.12 -14.76
N GLY A 522 3.31 -0.42 -15.60
CA GLY A 522 4.23 -1.04 -16.57
C GLY A 522 5.71 -0.76 -16.30
N THR A 523 6.08 -0.41 -15.07
CA THR A 523 7.45 -0.04 -14.67
C THR A 523 8.09 -1.06 -13.76
N VAL A 524 9.42 -1.18 -13.84
CA VAL A 524 10.25 -2.05 -12.99
C VAL A 524 11.09 -1.19 -12.07
N GLN A 525 11.03 -1.49 -10.77
CA GLN A 525 11.86 -0.85 -9.76
C GLN A 525 12.94 -1.80 -9.26
N ASN A 526 14.07 -1.20 -8.84
CA ASN A 526 15.11 -1.88 -8.09
C ASN A 526 15.33 -1.16 -6.76
N LEU A 527 15.63 -1.93 -5.72
CA LEU A 527 16.05 -1.38 -4.44
C LEU A 527 17.55 -1.10 -4.47
N VAL A 528 17.91 0.15 -4.33
CA VAL A 528 19.28 0.62 -4.28
C VAL A 528 19.63 0.97 -2.85
N ASP A 529 20.50 0.17 -2.26
CA ASP A 529 21.02 0.38 -0.92
C ASP A 529 22.01 1.56 -0.93
N LEU A 530 21.73 2.60 -0.16
CA LEU A 530 22.55 3.81 -0.07
C LEU A 530 23.80 3.60 0.81
N ASP A 531 23.82 2.59 1.66
CA ASP A 531 24.96 2.27 2.53
C ASP A 531 26.17 1.71 1.73
N ARG A 532 25.99 1.47 0.42
CA ARG A 532 27.08 1.08 -0.51
C ARG A 532 28.05 2.21 -0.85
N TRP A 533 27.67 3.43 -0.63
CA TRP A 533 28.45 4.65 -0.86
C TRP A 533 28.45 5.47 0.43
N PRO A 534 29.42 6.16 0.71
CA PRO A 534 30.82 6.34 0.75
C PRO A 534 31.53 5.48 1.81
N ALA A 535 32.74 5.88 2.24
CA ALA A 535 33.46 5.17 3.30
C ALA A 535 32.56 4.97 4.53
N ASN A 536 32.22 3.73 4.77
CA ASN A 536 31.26 3.31 5.78
C ASN A 536 31.73 3.79 7.18
N ASP A 537 31.06 4.81 7.70
CA ASP A 537 31.29 5.37 9.03
C ASP A 537 30.33 4.77 10.08
N GLY A 538 29.54 3.77 9.66
CA GLY A 538 28.52 3.12 10.50
C GLY A 538 27.14 3.79 10.43
N SER A 539 26.99 4.85 9.64
CA SER A 539 25.69 5.48 9.39
C SER A 539 24.82 4.63 8.46
N GLN A 540 23.52 4.71 8.63
CA GLN A 540 22.51 4.05 7.80
C GLN A 540 21.74 5.09 7.00
N TYR A 541 21.86 5.05 5.68
CA TYR A 541 21.24 6.03 4.78
C TYR A 541 19.92 5.55 4.16
N GLY A 542 19.55 4.27 4.37
CA GLY A 542 18.35 3.66 3.82
C GLY A 542 18.47 3.21 2.38
N GLN A 543 17.35 3.16 1.68
CA GLN A 543 17.26 2.60 0.32
C GLN A 543 16.44 3.51 -0.59
N VAL A 544 16.74 3.46 -1.90
CA VAL A 544 15.88 4.06 -2.94
C VAL A 544 15.25 2.94 -3.75
N LYS A 545 13.92 2.87 -3.76
CA LYS A 545 13.17 2.08 -4.72
C LYS A 545 13.10 2.89 -6.01
N LEU A 546 13.94 2.56 -6.97
CA LEU A 546 14.21 3.33 -8.18
C LEU A 546 13.61 2.68 -9.41
N THR A 547 12.84 3.40 -10.21
CA THR A 547 12.42 2.96 -11.54
C THR A 547 13.61 2.91 -12.49
N ILE A 548 13.90 1.69 -13.00
CA ILE A 548 15.06 1.40 -13.85
C ILE A 548 14.69 0.96 -15.26
N ALA A 549 13.45 0.52 -15.48
CA ALA A 549 13.00 -0.04 -16.75
C ALA A 549 11.49 0.04 -16.90
N GLN A 550 11.02 -0.18 -18.14
CA GLN A 550 9.63 -0.54 -18.43
C GLN A 550 9.55 -2.02 -18.77
N PHE A 551 8.46 -2.68 -18.40
CA PHE A 551 8.19 -4.02 -18.85
C PHE A 551 7.08 -4.07 -19.90
N PHE A 552 7.11 -5.16 -20.67
CA PHE A 552 6.16 -5.47 -21.73
C PHE A 552 5.81 -6.95 -21.66
N LEU A 553 4.59 -7.26 -21.99
CA LEU A 553 4.09 -8.63 -22.09
C LEU A 553 4.77 -9.38 -23.26
N PRO A 554 4.68 -10.71 -23.37
CA PRO A 554 5.23 -11.48 -24.49
C PRO A 554 4.78 -10.96 -25.84
N GLY A 555 3.51 -10.56 -25.99
CA GLY A 555 2.96 -9.96 -27.22
C GLY A 555 3.45 -8.53 -27.53
N GLY A 556 4.34 -7.96 -26.71
CA GLY A 556 4.96 -6.66 -26.89
C GLY A 556 4.16 -5.47 -26.39
N SER A 557 2.99 -5.68 -25.80
CA SER A 557 2.16 -4.61 -25.21
C SER A 557 2.67 -4.24 -23.82
N SER A 558 2.68 -2.94 -23.48
CA SER A 558 2.84 -2.50 -22.10
C SER A 558 1.51 -2.55 -21.35
N THR A 559 1.53 -2.78 -20.05
CA THR A 559 0.36 -2.59 -19.16
C THR A 559 0.19 -1.14 -18.75
N GLN A 560 1.21 -0.31 -18.96
CA GLN A 560 1.24 1.10 -18.51
C GLN A 560 -0.04 1.86 -18.89
N ASN A 561 -0.70 2.47 -17.91
CA ASN A 561 -1.97 3.21 -17.99
C ASN A 561 -3.20 2.40 -18.46
N LYS A 562 -3.03 1.21 -19.00
CA LYS A 562 -4.12 0.42 -19.59
C LYS A 562 -4.48 -0.82 -18.81
N GLY A 563 -3.52 -1.41 -18.11
CA GLY A 563 -3.69 -2.69 -17.44
C GLY A 563 -3.86 -3.87 -18.38
N VAL A 564 -4.31 -4.97 -17.83
CA VAL A 564 -4.73 -6.20 -18.53
C VAL A 564 -6.27 -6.22 -18.51
N ALA A 565 -6.89 -6.19 -19.67
CA ALA A 565 -8.34 -6.28 -19.80
C ALA A 565 -8.78 -7.73 -19.59
N PRO A 566 -9.85 -8.01 -18.82
CA PRO A 566 -10.41 -9.34 -18.66
C PRO A 566 -11.04 -9.83 -19.95
N ASP A 567 -11.20 -11.15 -20.09
CA ASP A 567 -11.96 -11.80 -21.15
C ASP A 567 -13.46 -11.81 -20.82
N ILE A 568 -13.79 -11.97 -19.52
CA ILE A 568 -15.14 -11.83 -18.97
C ILE A 568 -15.11 -10.72 -17.92
N ALA A 569 -15.80 -9.62 -18.20
CA ALA A 569 -15.78 -8.45 -17.34
C ALA A 569 -16.87 -8.48 -16.26
N PHE A 570 -16.48 -8.16 -15.02
CA PHE A 570 -17.41 -7.88 -13.94
C PHE A 570 -17.71 -6.37 -13.82
N PRO A 571 -18.77 -5.97 -13.14
CA PRO A 571 -19.05 -4.56 -12.86
C PRO A 571 -17.86 -3.86 -12.21
N VAL A 572 -17.53 -2.67 -12.73
CA VAL A 572 -16.38 -1.89 -12.26
C VAL A 572 -16.68 -1.27 -10.90
N THR A 573 -15.84 -1.57 -9.91
CA THR A 573 -15.99 -1.06 -8.54
C THR A 573 -15.49 0.37 -8.39
N VAL A 574 -14.33 0.69 -8.98
CA VAL A 574 -13.71 2.02 -8.95
C VAL A 574 -13.32 2.44 -10.36
N ASP A 575 -13.66 3.69 -10.74
CA ASP A 575 -13.34 4.20 -12.07
C ASP A 575 -11.83 4.37 -12.28
N ALA A 576 -11.39 4.19 -13.55
CA ALA A 576 -10.00 4.35 -13.93
C ALA A 576 -9.47 5.79 -13.77
N SER A 577 -10.37 6.77 -13.73
CA SER A 577 -10.01 8.17 -13.48
C SER A 577 -9.81 8.49 -11.99
N GLU A 578 -10.19 7.58 -11.11
CA GLU A 578 -10.08 7.76 -9.65
C GLU A 578 -9.00 6.88 -9.03
N PHE A 579 -8.75 5.71 -9.60
CA PHE A 579 -7.74 4.78 -9.11
C PHE A 579 -7.10 4.00 -10.26
N GLY A 580 -5.78 4.03 -10.33
CA GLY A 580 -4.96 3.35 -11.32
C GLY A 580 -3.78 4.22 -11.76
N GLU A 581 -2.89 3.65 -12.56
CA GLU A 581 -1.67 4.30 -13.05
C GLU A 581 -1.97 5.61 -13.80
N SER A 582 -3.06 5.65 -14.55
CA SER A 582 -3.49 6.82 -15.32
C SER A 582 -3.89 8.03 -14.48
N THR A 583 -4.01 7.90 -13.17
CA THR A 583 -4.31 9.01 -12.25
C THR A 583 -3.07 9.84 -11.90
N TYR A 584 -1.87 9.31 -12.11
CA TYR A 584 -0.64 10.04 -11.84
C TYR A 584 -0.30 10.98 -13.00
N ASP A 585 -0.05 12.25 -12.69
CA ASP A 585 0.25 13.31 -13.66
C ASP A 585 1.59 13.12 -14.39
N ASN A 586 2.53 12.40 -13.77
CA ASN A 586 3.87 12.09 -14.30
C ASN A 586 4.06 10.61 -14.66
N ALA A 587 3.00 9.80 -14.72
CA ALA A 587 3.07 8.43 -15.21
C ALA A 587 3.70 8.34 -16.60
N LEU A 588 4.48 7.29 -16.85
CA LEU A 588 5.06 7.06 -18.17
C LEU A 588 3.95 6.76 -19.20
N PRO A 589 4.14 7.19 -20.46
CA PRO A 589 3.15 6.90 -21.51
C PRO A 589 3.10 5.42 -21.84
N TRP A 590 1.94 4.94 -22.27
CA TRP A 590 1.79 3.62 -22.85
C TRP A 590 2.61 3.51 -24.13
N THR A 591 3.33 2.41 -24.26
CA THR A 591 4.13 2.09 -25.47
C THR A 591 4.01 0.62 -25.82
N ARG A 592 4.50 0.26 -27.00
CA ARG A 592 4.58 -1.13 -27.48
C ARG A 592 5.96 -1.40 -28.10
N ILE A 593 6.43 -2.63 -27.97
CA ILE A 593 7.66 -3.13 -28.62
C ILE A 593 7.32 -4.34 -29.48
N ALA A 594 8.31 -4.92 -30.14
CA ALA A 594 8.14 -6.14 -30.88
C ALA A 594 7.75 -7.30 -29.96
N SER A 595 6.87 -8.18 -30.43
CA SER A 595 6.52 -9.41 -29.73
C SER A 595 7.75 -10.33 -29.62
N ALA A 596 7.96 -10.91 -28.46
CA ALA A 596 8.89 -12.02 -28.31
C ALA A 596 8.25 -13.30 -28.88
N PRO A 597 9.01 -14.14 -29.61
CA PRO A 597 8.46 -15.40 -30.13
C PRO A 597 7.99 -16.31 -29.00
N HIS A 598 6.72 -16.69 -29.02
CA HIS A 598 6.12 -17.60 -28.03
C HIS A 598 5.06 -18.49 -28.72
N VAL A 599 4.79 -19.61 -28.09
CA VAL A 599 3.74 -20.54 -28.53
C VAL A 599 2.40 -20.06 -28.02
N GLN A 600 1.37 -20.10 -28.83
CA GLN A 600 0.00 -19.87 -28.38
C GLN A 600 -0.67 -21.22 -28.12
N TYR A 601 -1.05 -21.49 -26.87
CA TYR A 601 -1.70 -22.75 -26.47
C TYR A 601 -3.18 -22.79 -26.81
N GLY A 602 -3.85 -21.64 -26.78
CA GLY A 602 -5.26 -21.56 -27.06
C GLY A 602 -5.72 -20.17 -27.51
N ASN A 603 -6.95 -20.12 -27.99
CA ASN A 603 -7.66 -18.87 -28.30
C ASN A 603 -9.10 -18.95 -27.78
N PHE A 604 -9.31 -18.44 -26.58
CA PHE A 604 -10.62 -18.48 -25.93
C PHE A 604 -11.65 -17.50 -26.52
N SER A 605 -11.25 -16.59 -27.42
CA SER A 605 -12.17 -15.62 -28.02
C SER A 605 -13.38 -16.26 -28.71
N ALA A 606 -13.23 -17.51 -29.20
CA ALA A 606 -14.32 -18.26 -29.84
C ALA A 606 -15.44 -18.67 -28.86
N ILE A 607 -15.13 -18.80 -27.57
CA ILE A 607 -16.12 -19.21 -26.55
C ILE A 607 -16.56 -18.05 -25.64
N VAL A 608 -15.83 -16.94 -25.62
CA VAL A 608 -16.16 -15.78 -24.76
C VAL A 608 -17.63 -15.37 -24.90
N PRO A 609 -18.23 -15.19 -26.11
CA PRO A 609 -19.63 -14.78 -26.21
C PRO A 609 -20.62 -15.77 -25.55
N GLN A 610 -20.30 -17.09 -25.60
CA GLN A 610 -21.12 -18.11 -24.97
C GLN A 610 -20.94 -18.12 -23.44
N LEU A 611 -19.73 -17.85 -22.97
CA LEU A 611 -19.43 -17.71 -21.55
C LEU A 611 -20.12 -16.47 -20.97
N GLU A 612 -20.07 -15.33 -21.66
CA GLU A 612 -20.78 -14.10 -21.27
C GLU A 612 -22.28 -14.34 -21.20
N GLN A 613 -22.89 -14.98 -22.20
CA GLN A 613 -24.32 -15.33 -22.18
C GLN A 613 -24.69 -16.20 -20.98
N ARG A 614 -23.87 -17.23 -20.65
CA ARG A 614 -24.12 -18.10 -19.51
C ARG A 614 -23.91 -17.36 -18.17
N HIS A 615 -22.88 -16.54 -18.10
CA HIS A 615 -22.63 -15.64 -16.98
C HIS A 615 -23.83 -14.75 -16.71
N GLU A 616 -24.27 -13.98 -17.69
CA GLU A 616 -25.40 -13.05 -17.56
C GLU A 616 -26.69 -13.80 -17.13
N ALA A 617 -26.96 -14.95 -17.74
CA ALA A 617 -28.13 -15.77 -17.38
C ALA A 617 -28.07 -16.26 -15.93
N ARG A 618 -26.90 -16.65 -15.44
CA ARG A 618 -26.70 -17.15 -14.07
C ARG A 618 -26.79 -16.04 -13.04
N VAL A 619 -26.07 -14.93 -13.24
CA VAL A 619 -26.04 -13.82 -12.28
C VAL A 619 -27.37 -13.07 -12.20
N ALA A 620 -28.19 -13.10 -13.25
CA ALA A 620 -29.55 -12.57 -13.20
C ALA A 620 -30.45 -13.30 -12.14
N HIS A 621 -30.08 -14.50 -11.73
CA HIS A 621 -30.82 -15.32 -10.77
C HIS A 621 -30.00 -15.61 -9.49
N ASP A 622 -28.78 -15.10 -9.37
CA ASP A 622 -27.95 -15.20 -8.16
C ASP A 622 -28.17 -14.00 -7.25
N PRO A 623 -28.89 -14.13 -6.13
CA PRO A 623 -29.20 -12.99 -5.28
C PRO A 623 -27.95 -12.36 -4.65
N GLU A 624 -26.93 -13.15 -4.31
CA GLU A 624 -25.71 -12.62 -3.70
C GLU A 624 -24.89 -11.76 -4.70
N TYR A 625 -24.84 -12.18 -5.97
CA TYR A 625 -24.23 -11.38 -7.02
C TYR A 625 -25.03 -10.11 -7.29
N GLN A 626 -26.37 -10.21 -7.34
CA GLN A 626 -27.24 -9.04 -7.52
C GLN A 626 -27.09 -8.03 -6.39
N TRP A 627 -27.06 -8.48 -5.14
CA TRP A 627 -26.84 -7.60 -3.99
C TRP A 627 -25.48 -6.90 -4.06
N TRP A 628 -24.44 -7.64 -4.44
CA TRP A 628 -23.11 -7.05 -4.64
C TRP A 628 -23.13 -5.99 -5.76
N ALA A 629 -23.73 -6.28 -6.91
CA ALA A 629 -23.83 -5.34 -8.02
C ALA A 629 -24.64 -4.09 -7.66
N GLU A 630 -25.70 -4.21 -6.89
CA GLU A 630 -26.45 -3.09 -6.34
C GLU A 630 -25.60 -2.23 -5.38
N ASP A 631 -24.79 -2.88 -4.53
CA ASP A 631 -23.91 -2.16 -3.59
C ASP A 631 -22.82 -1.40 -4.35
N VAL A 632 -22.25 -1.97 -5.40
CA VAL A 632 -21.31 -1.29 -6.29
C VAL A 632 -21.98 -0.07 -6.97
N ALA A 633 -23.19 -0.23 -7.50
CA ALA A 633 -23.91 0.86 -8.14
C ALA A 633 -24.25 1.97 -7.14
N GLN A 634 -24.69 1.63 -5.93
CA GLN A 634 -24.96 2.58 -4.85
C GLN A 634 -23.68 3.32 -4.43
N PHE A 635 -22.59 2.61 -4.21
CA PHE A 635 -21.29 3.17 -3.84
C PHE A 635 -20.80 4.20 -4.87
N ARG A 636 -20.86 3.86 -6.17
CA ARG A 636 -20.50 4.79 -7.25
C ARG A 636 -21.38 6.03 -7.28
N ALA A 637 -22.69 5.87 -7.13
CA ALA A 637 -23.63 6.99 -7.09
C ALA A 637 -23.39 7.92 -5.88
N GLU A 638 -22.92 7.39 -4.76
CA GLU A 638 -22.54 8.17 -3.57
C GLU A 638 -21.21 8.89 -3.77
N GLN A 639 -20.22 8.22 -4.38
CA GLN A 639 -18.93 8.83 -4.76
C GLN A 639 -19.13 10.03 -5.70
N ASP A 640 -20.02 9.93 -6.69
CA ASP A 640 -20.31 11.00 -7.63
C ASP A 640 -20.88 12.27 -6.96
N LYS A 641 -21.55 12.13 -5.80
CA LYS A 641 -22.08 13.27 -5.04
C LYS A 641 -21.01 14.16 -4.44
N LYS A 642 -19.85 13.58 -4.03
CA LYS A 642 -18.68 14.26 -3.41
C LYS A 642 -19.02 15.11 -2.18
N TYR A 643 -20.20 14.96 -1.61
CA TYR A 643 -20.64 15.63 -0.39
C TYR A 643 -21.45 14.70 0.51
N ILE A 644 -21.48 15.04 1.77
CA ILE A 644 -22.31 14.39 2.80
C ILE A 644 -23.33 15.42 3.30
N SER A 645 -24.60 15.04 3.39
CA SER A 645 -25.64 15.90 3.97
C SER A 645 -25.42 16.05 5.49
N LEU A 646 -25.57 17.27 5.97
CA LEU A 646 -25.58 17.57 7.43
C LEU A 646 -27.01 17.69 7.98
N ASN A 647 -28.02 17.36 7.18
CA ASN A 647 -29.41 17.29 7.62
C ASN A 647 -29.71 15.95 8.28
N GLU A 648 -30.14 15.95 9.53
CA GLU A 648 -30.40 14.73 10.29
C GLU A 648 -31.51 13.87 9.69
N ALA A 649 -32.59 14.50 9.19
CA ALA A 649 -33.71 13.77 8.62
C ALA A 649 -33.30 13.02 7.33
N GLU A 650 -32.48 13.66 6.47
CA GLU A 650 -31.94 13.03 5.27
C GLU A 650 -31.02 11.86 5.64
N ARG A 651 -30.07 12.06 6.55
CA ARG A 651 -29.11 11.04 6.99
C ARG A 651 -29.79 9.87 7.71
N ARG A 652 -30.82 10.17 8.49
CA ARG A 652 -31.63 9.12 9.14
C ARG A 652 -32.38 8.30 8.10
N ALA A 653 -33.00 8.95 7.12
CA ALA A 653 -33.68 8.25 6.03
C ALA A 653 -32.73 7.40 5.17
N GLU A 654 -31.48 7.83 4.95
CA GLU A 654 -30.44 7.03 4.31
C GLU A 654 -30.13 5.78 5.15
N ARG A 655 -29.81 5.96 6.43
CA ARG A 655 -29.53 4.87 7.35
C ARG A 655 -30.70 3.86 7.48
N ASP A 656 -31.92 4.37 7.61
CA ASP A 656 -33.10 3.51 7.71
C ASP A 656 -33.34 2.67 6.43
N ARG A 657 -33.03 3.21 5.25
CA ARG A 657 -33.04 2.46 3.99
C ARG A 657 -31.98 1.37 3.97
N ASP A 658 -30.74 1.67 4.38
CA ASP A 658 -29.64 0.71 4.41
C ASP A 658 -29.92 -0.39 5.42
N ASP A 659 -30.46 -0.06 6.60
CA ASP A 659 -30.89 -1.02 7.62
C ASP A 659 -32.06 -1.92 7.13
N ALA A 660 -33.01 -1.34 6.42
CA ALA A 660 -34.11 -2.11 5.84
C ALA A 660 -33.62 -3.07 4.75
N LYS A 661 -32.74 -2.58 3.86
CA LYS A 661 -32.09 -3.38 2.80
C LYS A 661 -31.33 -4.56 3.40
N ARG A 662 -30.53 -4.31 4.45
CA ARG A 662 -29.77 -5.35 5.14
C ARG A 662 -30.70 -6.41 5.76
N LYS A 663 -31.73 -6.00 6.49
CA LYS A 663 -32.71 -6.90 7.10
C LYS A 663 -33.48 -7.71 6.05
N GLN A 664 -33.82 -7.10 4.93
CA GLN A 664 -34.47 -7.78 3.81
C GLN A 664 -33.54 -8.87 3.26
N ARG A 665 -32.29 -8.54 2.95
CA ARG A 665 -31.29 -9.49 2.43
C ARG A 665 -31.04 -10.66 3.39
N GLU A 666 -31.01 -10.40 4.68
CA GLU A 666 -30.86 -11.45 5.70
C GLU A 666 -32.08 -12.38 5.73
N ALA A 667 -33.29 -11.84 5.63
CA ALA A 667 -34.49 -12.63 5.53
C ALA A 667 -34.53 -13.46 4.23
N GLU A 668 -34.12 -12.89 3.10
CA GLU A 668 -34.02 -13.58 1.81
C GLU A 668 -32.96 -14.71 1.87
N ARG A 669 -31.77 -14.46 2.46
CA ARG A 669 -30.74 -15.50 2.71
C ARG A 669 -31.35 -16.71 3.44
N LYS A 670 -32.07 -16.43 4.51
CA LYS A 670 -32.71 -17.48 5.30
C LYS A 670 -33.78 -18.28 4.52
N GLN A 671 -34.57 -17.59 3.70
CA GLN A 671 -35.60 -18.22 2.85
C GLN A 671 -34.97 -19.12 1.77
N LEU A 672 -33.85 -18.67 1.20
CA LEU A 672 -33.13 -19.38 0.14
C LEU A 672 -32.16 -20.45 0.70
N GLY A 673 -32.03 -20.59 2.02
CA GLY A 673 -31.12 -21.56 2.65
C GLY A 673 -29.64 -21.20 2.44
N LEU A 674 -29.33 -19.93 2.13
CA LEU A 674 -27.96 -19.43 1.97
C LEU A 674 -27.28 -19.30 3.34
N ALA A 675 -25.95 -19.36 3.36
CA ALA A 675 -25.15 -19.09 4.56
C ALA A 675 -25.45 -17.70 5.11
N ALA A 676 -25.55 -17.55 6.42
CA ALA A 676 -25.71 -16.25 7.07
C ALA A 676 -24.47 -15.40 6.81
N ASP A 677 -24.66 -14.09 6.60
CA ASP A 677 -23.54 -13.16 6.56
C ASP A 677 -23.01 -12.95 8.00
N PRO A 678 -21.76 -13.34 8.29
CA PRO A 678 -21.22 -13.26 9.64
C PRO A 678 -21.11 -11.81 10.17
N LEU A 679 -21.20 -10.80 9.29
CA LEU A 679 -21.16 -9.39 9.65
C LEU A 679 -22.52 -8.69 9.64
N ALA A 680 -23.60 -9.37 9.27
CA ALA A 680 -24.93 -8.78 9.13
C ALA A 680 -25.41 -7.96 10.34
N ALA A 681 -25.01 -8.33 11.54
CA ALA A 681 -25.34 -7.62 12.78
C ALA A 681 -24.42 -6.39 13.03
N ASP A 682 -23.19 -6.39 12.51
CA ASP A 682 -22.14 -5.43 12.84
C ASP A 682 -21.83 -4.43 11.72
N ASP A 683 -22.51 -4.52 10.57
CA ASP A 683 -22.25 -3.67 9.39
C ASP A 683 -22.85 -2.24 9.51
N ALA A 684 -23.53 -1.92 10.62
CA ALA A 684 -24.04 -0.57 10.83
C ALA A 684 -22.92 0.39 11.22
N ASP A 685 -22.90 1.59 10.62
CA ASP A 685 -21.95 2.66 11.01
C ASP A 685 -22.16 3.03 12.49
N ASP A 686 -21.16 2.74 13.32
CA ASP A 686 -21.13 3.09 14.74
C ASP A 686 -20.62 4.52 15.02
N GLY A 687 -20.19 5.24 13.96
CA GLY A 687 -19.61 6.58 14.05
C GLY A 687 -18.21 6.64 14.64
N LEU A 688 -17.64 5.50 15.05
CA LEU A 688 -16.31 5.40 15.66
C LEU A 688 -15.22 5.25 14.60
N GLN A 689 -14.04 5.76 14.91
CA GLN A 689 -12.80 5.44 14.19
C GLN A 689 -12.22 4.11 14.66
N ALA A 690 -11.37 3.46 13.84
CA ALA A 690 -10.74 2.19 14.20
C ALA A 690 -9.97 2.24 15.52
N SER A 691 -9.30 3.36 15.82
CA SER A 691 -8.56 3.58 17.07
C SER A 691 -9.47 3.77 18.31
N GLU A 692 -10.76 3.98 18.11
CA GLU A 692 -11.75 4.21 19.18
C GLU A 692 -12.53 2.94 19.53
N ARG A 693 -12.42 1.91 18.68
CA ARG A 693 -13.13 0.64 18.87
C ARG A 693 -12.41 -0.29 19.84
N ASP A 694 -13.14 -1.27 20.34
CA ASP A 694 -12.58 -2.35 21.15
C ASP A 694 -11.73 -3.27 20.27
N ILE A 695 -10.44 -3.36 20.57
CA ILE A 695 -9.45 -4.08 19.75
C ILE A 695 -9.83 -5.55 19.57
N ALA A 696 -10.31 -6.23 20.62
CA ALA A 696 -10.65 -7.64 20.53
C ALA A 696 -11.90 -7.89 19.67
N LYS A 697 -12.90 -6.99 19.76
CA LYS A 697 -14.09 -7.04 18.91
C LYS A 697 -13.77 -6.74 17.46
N ASP A 698 -12.90 -5.75 17.22
CA ASP A 698 -12.50 -5.36 15.86
C ASP A 698 -11.71 -6.49 15.18
N ALA A 699 -10.78 -7.12 15.89
CA ALA A 699 -10.06 -8.30 15.40
C ALA A 699 -10.99 -9.51 15.14
N ALA A 700 -11.99 -9.75 16.01
CA ALA A 700 -12.98 -10.80 15.80
C ALA A 700 -13.87 -10.52 14.57
N ARG A 701 -14.21 -9.24 14.32
CA ARG A 701 -14.96 -8.81 13.15
C ARG A 701 -14.15 -9.00 11.86
N GLU A 702 -12.88 -8.64 11.85
CA GLU A 702 -11.99 -8.88 10.71
C GLU A 702 -11.90 -10.35 10.35
N LYS A 703 -11.72 -11.22 11.36
CA LYS A 703 -11.70 -12.66 11.17
C LYS A 703 -13.04 -13.23 10.68
N ALA A 704 -14.17 -12.68 11.14
CA ALA A 704 -15.49 -13.05 10.64
C ALA A 704 -15.67 -12.63 9.17
N ALA A 705 -15.08 -11.50 8.75
CA ALA A 705 -15.14 -11.02 7.37
C ALA A 705 -14.50 -11.98 6.36
N GLU A 706 -13.47 -12.75 6.77
CA GLU A 706 -12.85 -13.79 5.92
C GLU A 706 -13.82 -14.89 5.50
N ASN A 707 -14.89 -15.10 6.26
CA ASN A 707 -15.91 -16.11 5.99
C ASN A 707 -17.15 -15.55 5.28
N ARG A 708 -17.12 -14.32 4.81
CA ARG A 708 -18.22 -13.76 3.99
C ARG A 708 -18.35 -14.51 2.67
N PRO A 709 -19.59 -14.75 2.19
CA PRO A 709 -19.81 -15.25 0.85
C PRO A 709 -19.14 -14.37 -0.20
N ASP A 710 -18.44 -14.99 -1.14
CA ASP A 710 -17.74 -14.32 -2.24
C ASP A 710 -18.42 -14.69 -3.58
N PRO A 711 -19.44 -13.92 -4.02
CA PRO A 711 -20.15 -14.21 -5.25
C PRO A 711 -19.27 -14.09 -6.49
N LEU A 712 -18.26 -13.20 -6.48
CA LEU A 712 -17.36 -13.03 -7.62
C LEU A 712 -16.45 -14.25 -7.82
N LEU A 713 -15.91 -14.76 -6.73
CA LEU A 713 -15.07 -15.94 -6.79
C LEU A 713 -15.86 -17.18 -7.18
N ARG A 714 -17.08 -17.36 -6.64
CA ARG A 714 -17.98 -18.43 -7.01
C ARG A 714 -18.36 -18.35 -8.49
N GLU A 715 -18.65 -17.16 -8.99
CA GLU A 715 -18.97 -16.93 -10.39
C GLU A 715 -17.75 -17.19 -11.30
N SER A 716 -16.56 -16.81 -10.90
CA SER A 716 -15.33 -17.11 -11.65
C SER A 716 -15.09 -18.62 -11.77
N ALA A 717 -15.34 -19.37 -10.70
CA ALA A 717 -15.30 -20.83 -10.73
C ALA A 717 -16.37 -21.41 -11.69
N ALA A 718 -17.59 -20.85 -11.67
CA ALA A 718 -18.67 -21.29 -12.54
C ALA A 718 -18.38 -21.01 -14.03
N ILE A 719 -17.80 -19.86 -14.34
CA ILE A 719 -17.35 -19.50 -15.72
C ILE A 719 -16.28 -20.49 -16.20
N LEU A 720 -15.33 -20.87 -15.33
CA LEU A 720 -14.35 -21.90 -15.66
C LEU A 720 -15.00 -23.27 -15.92
N GLY A 721 -15.97 -23.67 -15.09
CA GLY A 721 -16.77 -24.88 -15.30
C GLY A 721 -17.57 -24.87 -16.61
N ASP A 722 -18.13 -23.73 -16.98
CA ASP A 722 -18.81 -23.53 -18.26
C ASP A 722 -17.83 -23.70 -19.44
N ALA A 723 -16.63 -23.13 -19.36
CA ALA A 723 -15.61 -23.25 -20.40
C ALA A 723 -15.21 -24.71 -20.59
N MET A 724 -14.99 -25.43 -19.51
CA MET A 724 -14.69 -26.88 -19.55
C MET A 724 -15.81 -27.65 -20.25
N SER A 725 -17.05 -27.40 -19.86
CA SER A 725 -18.21 -28.10 -20.41
C SER A 725 -18.45 -27.80 -21.89
N LEU A 726 -18.20 -26.56 -22.32
CA LEU A 726 -18.31 -26.18 -23.74
C LEU A 726 -17.28 -26.89 -24.60
N LEU A 727 -16.07 -27.07 -24.10
CA LEU A 727 -14.98 -27.71 -24.82
C LEU A 727 -15.19 -29.24 -24.87
N VAL A 728 -15.50 -29.91 -23.79
CA VAL A 728 -15.76 -31.35 -23.74
C VAL A 728 -16.94 -31.75 -24.63
N GLY A 729 -17.96 -30.92 -24.72
CA GLY A 729 -19.17 -31.21 -25.48
C GLY A 729 -19.08 -30.96 -26.99
N ASN A 730 -18.00 -30.35 -27.51
CA ASN A 730 -17.90 -29.91 -28.91
C ASN A 730 -16.48 -29.97 -29.48
N GLN A 731 -16.15 -31.09 -30.10
CA GLN A 731 -14.82 -31.32 -30.71
C GLN A 731 -14.39 -30.24 -31.74
N GLN A 732 -15.34 -29.70 -32.51
CA GLN A 732 -15.02 -28.66 -33.48
C GLN A 732 -14.63 -27.34 -32.78
N LEU A 733 -15.34 -27.01 -31.71
CA LEU A 733 -15.02 -25.84 -30.89
C LEU A 733 -13.70 -26.03 -30.15
N THR A 734 -13.46 -27.24 -29.64
CA THR A 734 -12.20 -27.59 -28.99
C THR A 734 -11.03 -27.40 -29.90
N ALA A 735 -11.11 -27.90 -31.16
CA ALA A 735 -10.06 -27.73 -32.14
C ALA A 735 -9.81 -26.25 -32.54
N GLN A 736 -10.85 -25.38 -32.41
CA GLN A 736 -10.70 -23.94 -32.61
C GLN A 736 -10.03 -23.23 -31.43
N VAL A 737 -10.37 -23.63 -30.21
CA VAL A 737 -9.90 -23.03 -28.96
C VAL A 737 -8.55 -23.57 -28.55
N LEU A 738 -8.32 -24.85 -28.68
CA LEU A 738 -7.11 -25.60 -28.29
C LEU A 738 -6.57 -26.39 -29.46
N PRO A 739 -5.83 -25.77 -30.39
CA PRO A 739 -5.27 -26.47 -31.56
C PRO A 739 -4.24 -27.53 -31.12
N GLU A 740 -4.42 -28.76 -31.52
CA GLU A 740 -3.65 -29.98 -31.10
C GLU A 740 -2.15 -29.90 -31.27
N SER A 741 -1.65 -29.01 -32.13
CA SER A 741 -0.27 -29.06 -32.59
C SER A 741 0.80 -28.54 -31.60
N HIS A 742 0.42 -27.92 -30.48
CA HIS A 742 1.39 -27.23 -29.62
C HIS A 742 1.06 -27.21 -28.13
N SER A 743 0.05 -27.93 -27.65
CA SER A 743 -0.39 -27.86 -26.27
C SER A 743 -0.06 -29.12 -25.47
N PRO A 744 0.77 -29.03 -24.43
CA PRO A 744 0.85 -30.05 -23.39
C PRO A 744 -0.37 -30.04 -22.47
N LEU A 745 -1.41 -29.25 -22.79
CA LEU A 745 -2.52 -28.97 -21.90
C LEU A 745 -3.59 -30.04 -21.96
N HIS A 746 -3.94 -30.58 -20.84
CA HIS A 746 -5.06 -31.50 -20.66
C HIS A 746 -6.27 -30.78 -20.07
N TRP A 747 -7.09 -30.16 -20.92
CA TRP A 747 -8.41 -29.74 -20.48
C TRP A 747 -9.29 -30.99 -20.31
N ALA A 748 -9.89 -31.16 -19.10
CA ALA A 748 -10.57 -32.38 -18.69
C ALA A 748 -11.47 -32.97 -19.78
N GLY A 749 -11.18 -34.20 -20.20
CA GLY A 749 -11.98 -34.96 -21.16
C GLY A 749 -11.65 -34.81 -22.65
N VAL A 750 -10.62 -34.10 -22.99
CA VAL A 750 -10.07 -34.04 -24.35
C VAL A 750 -8.80 -34.87 -24.38
N GLU A 751 -8.93 -36.21 -24.67
CA GLU A 751 -7.83 -37.09 -25.06
C GLU A 751 -7.52 -36.98 -26.55
#